data_9c23c19729212b24513f4214775cea69
#
_entry.id   9c23c19729212b24513f4214775cea69
#
_cell.length_a   1.000
_cell.length_b   1.000
_cell.length_c   1.000
_cell.angle_alpha   90.00
_cell.angle_beta   90.00
_cell.angle_gamma   90.00
#
_symmetry.space_group_name_H-M   'P 1'
#
loop_
_entity.id
_entity.type
_entity.pdbx_description
1 polymer ?
#
loop_
_entity_poly.entity_id
_entity_poly.type
_entity_poly.pdbx_seq_one_letter_code
_entity_poly.pdbx_strand_id
1 'polypeptide(L)'
;MARFDGRASAAEPNAAGDEQGDTKFAKARPWDAERDFPRPITDDKTVTYDYPIVYVRVARPYPKEYFNINHLNQAGLHQTNAPGAELRLLHPDGQDELLVPTQPQESITDPAVSLDGQWVYFAKFHHMATGASASMTKLQSKQGADLYKIHVPSRKLVQLTAQERTPNTGAIPPSVESHPRGVHNLAPCPVSGGKVVFVSDRNGYRGVREQTQPALQLFVMDEDGRNVEQIGPLNLGTALHPVALKDGRVMFSSLETQGLRSDERWGIWAIRPDGTNWGPLTSALGSPPGQAVHFQTQLSDESIVVESYYQTGSTDGFGTYWKFPLRSSPGEAPFGNGAKEYAPSGLRQLTLFANFADVRPNHRENQVYNQPFAGNVTQPSCAPDNHLLTTWTPPWAGQDQSAEVYDAGIYLLKSGRPINHPSKMLLIKNDPHYQELWARALVPFKRIYGIDEPPRLIHRNDGEKSPHLPPGTPFGLVGTSSLYKRESYPNGIVPKDGVTAASATPSDRKRLWRELAVSRFGKPGNWGEQGSDAGLYDNSDIWGVRILLLEPVSDAVFRERRHFALGSNSEERIRILGEFPVRKFSGDDQPLDPDGNPDTSFLAKVPADVAWTFQTLDNNGMVLNMAQTWHQVRPGEIRNNCGGCHAHSQQPTRFELTAAARPDYKIWDLTSKTTLFAAQAANNQKWDWQTSTSVEYAPGVKDVEFYRDIRPLLERSCVACHSHQHQSPAGKLALDDYRSAQKDGIVPWAENVHIPKELPRTYARLVQFSWAYQSRRSPLIWKIYGQRLDGFHNDDIASPPLDYENEKNVLEWCHQRKNKERDVDYAGSSMPPPEAIAGTYKTPRGQSVKVPPLTNPEKLTFVRWIDIGCPIDVQYDPQSRGRGWLLDEGRPTLTMALPEAGPNTLPLSSILIGMHDYLTGLDVESLSIVADFEVDGVRPGENLAAKFQALPGSRWEFVLSMPVAQLDHGELNVSVKDRQGNIAKIKRSFSIGPAAK
;
A
#
# COMPACT_ATOMS: atom_id res chain seq x y z
N MET A 1 -4.98 -24.30 11.69
CA MET A 1 -6.42 -24.40 11.36
C MET A 1 -7.26 -24.18 12.63
N ALA A 2 -7.73 -22.99 12.85
CA ALA A 2 -8.66 -22.68 13.94
C ALA A 2 -9.84 -21.95 13.31
N ARG A 3 -11.03 -22.47 13.55
CA ARG A 3 -12.30 -21.92 13.06
C ARG A 3 -12.49 -20.49 13.60
N PHE A 4 -12.71 -19.57 12.70
CA PHE A 4 -13.11 -18.21 13.00
C PHE A 4 -14.63 -18.17 13.22
N ASP A 5 -15.05 -18.02 14.47
CA ASP A 5 -16.35 -17.46 14.79
C ASP A 5 -16.17 -15.94 14.96
N GLY A 6 -16.01 -15.26 13.84
CA GLY A 6 -16.02 -13.81 13.76
C GLY A 6 -17.44 -13.32 13.53
N ARG A 7 -18.20 -13.14 14.59
CA ARG A 7 -19.31 -12.19 14.53
C ARG A 7 -18.71 -10.78 14.44
N ALA A 8 -18.47 -10.32 13.21
CA ALA A 8 -18.50 -8.90 12.95
C ALA A 8 -19.91 -8.45 13.33
N SER A 9 -20.03 -7.54 14.29
CA SER A 9 -21.28 -6.84 14.49
C SER A 9 -21.54 -6.07 13.21
N ALA A 10 -22.40 -6.60 12.34
CA ALA A 10 -22.94 -5.86 11.24
C ALA A 10 -23.62 -4.62 11.83
N ALA A 11 -23.07 -3.44 11.57
CA ALA A 11 -23.79 -2.22 11.76
C ALA A 11 -25.03 -2.29 10.89
N GLU A 12 -26.21 -2.23 11.48
CA GLU A 12 -27.44 -2.06 10.71
C GLU A 12 -27.26 -0.81 9.83
N PRO A 13 -27.56 -0.89 8.52
CA PRO A 13 -27.49 0.27 7.66
C PRO A 13 -28.52 1.30 8.13
N ASN A 14 -28.04 2.43 8.65
CA ASN A 14 -28.87 3.58 8.89
C ASN A 14 -29.49 4.01 7.54
N ALA A 15 -30.78 3.92 7.45
CA ALA A 15 -31.57 4.48 6.38
C ALA A 15 -31.47 6.00 6.44
N ALA A 16 -30.50 6.57 5.69
CA ALA A 16 -30.57 7.95 5.29
C ALA A 16 -31.53 8.04 4.10
N GLY A 17 -32.59 8.75 4.31
CA GLY A 17 -33.68 8.88 3.37
C GLY A 17 -33.33 9.64 2.12
N ASP A 18 -34.09 9.28 1.10
CA ASP A 18 -34.59 10.00 -0.06
C ASP A 18 -33.87 9.83 -1.39
N GLU A 19 -34.31 8.97 -2.09
CA GLU A 19 -35.17 8.84 -3.26
C GLU A 19 -35.67 7.40 -3.34
N GLN A 20 -36.70 7.15 -2.58
CA GLN A 20 -37.37 5.86 -2.56
C GLN A 20 -38.27 5.71 -3.79
N GLY A 21 -37.70 5.18 -4.83
CA GLY A 21 -38.47 4.22 -5.60
C GLY A 21 -38.54 2.94 -4.78
N ASP A 22 -39.72 2.60 -4.33
CA ASP A 22 -40.11 1.50 -3.47
C ASP A 22 -39.50 0.15 -3.94
N THR A 23 -38.32 -0.21 -3.49
CA THR A 23 -37.71 -1.52 -3.72
C THR A 23 -37.71 -2.32 -2.41
N LYS A 24 -38.89 -2.58 -1.87
CA LYS A 24 -39.07 -3.77 -1.04
C LYS A 24 -38.92 -4.98 -1.95
N PHE A 25 -37.70 -5.46 -2.10
CA PHE A 25 -37.48 -6.75 -2.75
C PHE A 25 -38.25 -7.81 -1.95
N ALA A 26 -39.19 -8.49 -2.57
CA ALA A 26 -39.74 -9.70 -1.99
C ALA A 26 -38.58 -10.65 -1.66
N LYS A 27 -38.65 -11.37 -0.53
CA LYS A 27 -37.65 -12.40 -0.17
C LYS A 27 -37.40 -13.26 -1.40
N ALA A 28 -36.17 -13.30 -1.87
CA ALA A 28 -35.83 -14.13 -3.00
C ALA A 28 -35.98 -15.59 -2.59
N ARG A 29 -36.52 -16.41 -3.47
CA ARG A 29 -36.68 -17.84 -3.30
C ARG A 29 -35.37 -18.58 -3.61
N PRO A 30 -35.20 -19.82 -3.10
CA PRO A 30 -34.03 -20.63 -3.45
C PRO A 30 -33.87 -20.79 -4.97
N TRP A 31 -32.60 -20.85 -5.39
CA TRP A 31 -32.20 -21.07 -6.78
C TRP A 31 -32.76 -22.40 -7.32
N ASP A 32 -33.27 -22.36 -8.54
CA ASP A 32 -33.76 -23.50 -9.31
C ASP A 32 -33.28 -23.34 -10.75
N ALA A 33 -32.35 -24.22 -11.17
CA ALA A 33 -31.66 -24.09 -12.43
C ALA A 33 -32.58 -24.11 -13.66
N GLU A 34 -33.65 -24.88 -13.63
CA GLU A 34 -34.58 -24.98 -14.78
C GLU A 34 -35.47 -23.73 -14.98
N ARG A 35 -35.77 -23.05 -13.88
CA ARG A 35 -36.72 -21.93 -13.86
C ARG A 35 -36.05 -20.55 -13.79
N ASP A 36 -34.87 -20.49 -13.18
CA ASP A 36 -34.27 -19.22 -12.72
C ASP A 36 -33.06 -18.78 -13.53
N PHE A 37 -32.70 -19.52 -14.56
CA PHE A 37 -31.61 -19.15 -15.45
C PHE A 37 -31.93 -17.83 -16.19
N PRO A 38 -30.95 -16.92 -16.39
CA PRO A 38 -31.14 -15.70 -17.14
C PRO A 38 -31.62 -15.96 -18.57
N ARG A 39 -32.66 -15.21 -18.99
CA ARG A 39 -33.16 -15.31 -20.36
C ARG A 39 -32.17 -14.71 -21.37
N PRO A 40 -32.21 -15.14 -22.67
CA PRO A 40 -31.37 -14.54 -23.71
C PRO A 40 -31.63 -13.03 -23.85
N ILE A 41 -30.54 -12.28 -24.14
CA ILE A 41 -30.61 -10.81 -24.34
C ILE A 41 -31.49 -10.44 -25.51
N THR A 42 -31.59 -11.30 -26.50
CA THR A 42 -32.48 -11.12 -27.69
C THR A 42 -33.96 -11.07 -27.36
N ASP A 43 -34.36 -11.60 -26.21
CA ASP A 43 -35.73 -11.62 -25.74
C ASP A 43 -36.17 -10.33 -25.05
N ASP A 44 -35.17 -9.45 -24.71
CA ASP A 44 -35.44 -8.18 -24.07
C ASP A 44 -35.36 -6.99 -25.03
N LYS A 45 -36.50 -6.57 -25.56
CA LYS A 45 -36.58 -5.44 -26.51
C LYS A 45 -36.31 -4.05 -25.88
N THR A 46 -36.10 -3.98 -24.57
CA THR A 46 -35.76 -2.73 -23.87
C THR A 46 -34.26 -2.49 -23.78
N VAL A 47 -33.44 -3.42 -24.26
CA VAL A 47 -31.99 -3.33 -24.33
C VAL A 47 -31.54 -3.24 -25.77
N THR A 48 -30.73 -2.23 -26.09
CA THR A 48 -30.07 -2.13 -27.40
C THR A 48 -28.73 -2.87 -27.31
N TYR A 49 -28.65 -4.05 -27.94
CA TYR A 49 -27.43 -4.85 -28.05
C TYR A 49 -26.98 -4.84 -29.51
N ASP A 50 -26.22 -3.81 -29.88
CA ASP A 50 -25.78 -3.52 -31.27
C ASP A 50 -24.24 -3.45 -31.40
N TYR A 51 -23.51 -3.94 -30.43
CA TYR A 51 -22.05 -3.86 -30.36
C TYR A 51 -21.39 -5.22 -30.10
N PRO A 52 -20.21 -5.44 -30.69
CA PRO A 52 -19.43 -6.65 -30.42
C PRO A 52 -18.86 -6.66 -29.00
N ILE A 53 -18.57 -7.84 -28.49
CA ILE A 53 -17.91 -8.05 -27.20
C ILE A 53 -16.61 -8.81 -27.44
N VAL A 54 -15.47 -8.25 -26.97
CA VAL A 54 -14.24 -9.01 -26.86
C VAL A 54 -14.17 -9.69 -25.51
N TYR A 55 -13.72 -10.96 -25.48
CA TYR A 55 -13.69 -11.77 -24.28
C TYR A 55 -12.60 -12.84 -24.33
N VAL A 56 -12.29 -13.44 -23.20
CA VAL A 56 -11.36 -14.56 -23.08
C VAL A 56 -12.15 -15.85 -22.92
N ARG A 57 -11.79 -16.87 -23.71
CA ARG A 57 -12.38 -18.20 -23.64
C ARG A 57 -11.33 -19.23 -23.28
N VAL A 58 -11.66 -20.11 -22.34
CA VAL A 58 -10.80 -21.20 -21.93
C VAL A 58 -11.61 -22.50 -21.79
N ALA A 59 -11.04 -23.62 -22.22
CA ALA A 59 -11.74 -24.91 -22.20
C ALA A 59 -11.99 -25.42 -20.77
N ARG A 60 -13.12 -26.14 -20.60
CA ARG A 60 -13.46 -26.92 -19.39
C ARG A 60 -13.13 -28.40 -19.62
N PRO A 61 -12.86 -29.20 -18.57
CA PRO A 61 -12.68 -28.78 -17.18
C PRO A 61 -11.32 -28.13 -16.95
N TYR A 62 -11.29 -27.20 -16.01
CA TYR A 62 -10.05 -26.69 -15.46
C TYR A 62 -9.40 -27.72 -14.54
N PRO A 63 -8.11 -27.96 -14.60
CA PRO A 63 -7.41 -28.71 -13.58
C PRO A 63 -7.60 -28.06 -12.19
N LYS A 64 -7.90 -28.87 -11.17
CA LYS A 64 -8.17 -28.42 -9.78
C LYS A 64 -7.02 -27.55 -9.24
N GLU A 65 -5.82 -27.80 -9.69
CA GLU A 65 -4.60 -27.08 -9.29
C GLU A 65 -4.61 -25.61 -9.69
N TYR A 66 -5.43 -25.18 -10.63
CA TYR A 66 -5.59 -23.79 -11.04
C TYR A 66 -6.53 -23.00 -10.12
N PHE A 67 -7.33 -23.67 -9.28
CA PHE A 67 -8.28 -23.04 -8.38
C PHE A 67 -7.85 -23.01 -6.92
N ASN A 68 -6.87 -23.80 -6.53
CA ASN A 68 -6.49 -23.95 -5.12
C ASN A 68 -5.31 -23.06 -4.76
N ILE A 69 -5.55 -21.76 -4.57
CA ILE A 69 -4.50 -20.80 -4.30
C ILE A 69 -4.72 -20.12 -2.98
N ASN A 70 -3.91 -20.50 -2.02
CA ASN A 70 -3.89 -19.89 -0.69
C ASN A 70 -3.12 -18.57 -0.63
N HIS A 71 -2.94 -17.84 -1.76
CA HIS A 71 -2.09 -16.65 -1.80
C HIS A 71 -2.85 -15.46 -2.36
N LEU A 72 -3.26 -14.56 -1.48
CA LEU A 72 -3.90 -13.27 -1.73
C LEU A 72 -3.24 -12.40 -2.78
N ASN A 73 -1.94 -12.55 -2.92
CA ASN A 73 -1.10 -11.72 -3.77
C ASN A 73 -1.28 -11.95 -5.25
N GLN A 74 -2.06 -12.95 -5.62
CA GLN A 74 -2.12 -13.45 -6.96
C GLN A 74 -3.53 -13.49 -7.52
N ALA A 75 -4.47 -12.81 -6.85
CA ALA A 75 -5.87 -12.78 -7.23
C ALA A 75 -6.12 -12.45 -8.70
N GLY A 76 -5.27 -11.62 -9.31
CA GLY A 76 -5.33 -11.33 -10.74
C GLY A 76 -4.55 -12.28 -11.65
N LEU A 77 -3.63 -13.06 -11.08
CA LEU A 77 -2.70 -13.89 -11.85
C LEU A 77 -3.19 -15.33 -12.05
N HIS A 78 -4.05 -15.83 -11.19
CA HIS A 78 -4.32 -17.27 -11.14
C HIS A 78 -5.68 -17.69 -11.66
N GLN A 79 -6.66 -16.84 -11.59
CA GLN A 79 -8.04 -17.25 -11.88
C GLN A 79 -8.38 -17.40 -13.33
N THR A 80 -7.60 -16.81 -14.21
CA THR A 80 -7.87 -16.72 -15.62
C THR A 80 -6.73 -17.18 -16.50
N ASN A 81 -5.73 -17.81 -15.88
CA ASN A 81 -4.48 -18.16 -16.54
C ASN A 81 -4.36 -19.64 -16.82
N ALA A 82 -5.47 -20.32 -17.07
CA ALA A 82 -5.36 -21.69 -17.56
C ALA A 82 -4.70 -21.69 -18.94
N PRO A 83 -3.81 -22.63 -19.21
CA PRO A 83 -3.18 -22.77 -20.51
C PRO A 83 -4.23 -22.90 -21.61
N GLY A 84 -3.97 -22.26 -22.76
CA GLY A 84 -4.85 -22.32 -23.91
C GLY A 84 -6.01 -21.31 -23.90
N ALA A 85 -6.04 -20.37 -22.93
CA ALA A 85 -7.02 -19.29 -22.99
C ALA A 85 -6.77 -18.36 -24.17
N GLU A 86 -7.79 -18.14 -25.00
CA GLU A 86 -7.74 -17.42 -26.27
C GLU A 86 -8.61 -16.16 -26.26
N LEU A 87 -8.26 -15.16 -27.08
CA LEU A 87 -9.05 -13.95 -27.26
C LEU A 87 -10.05 -14.12 -28.38
N ARG A 88 -11.31 -13.81 -28.11
CA ARG A 88 -12.43 -13.97 -29.05
C ARG A 88 -13.22 -12.69 -29.22
N LEU A 89 -13.96 -12.62 -30.31
CA LEU A 89 -14.88 -11.53 -30.65
C LEU A 89 -16.29 -12.12 -30.88
N LEU A 90 -17.23 -11.72 -30.03
CA LEU A 90 -18.64 -12.09 -30.15
C LEU A 90 -19.42 -10.95 -30.81
N HIS A 91 -20.07 -11.20 -31.91
CA HIS A 91 -20.92 -10.25 -32.60
C HIS A 91 -22.36 -10.28 -32.06
N PRO A 92 -23.14 -9.17 -32.21
CA PRO A 92 -24.50 -9.11 -31.71
C PRO A 92 -25.47 -10.16 -32.33
N ASP A 93 -25.16 -10.67 -33.52
CA ASP A 93 -25.89 -11.72 -34.20
C ASP A 93 -25.55 -13.15 -33.68
N GLY A 94 -24.64 -13.25 -32.70
CA GLY A 94 -24.17 -14.51 -32.12
C GLY A 94 -22.98 -15.13 -32.84
N GLN A 95 -22.45 -14.54 -33.92
CA GLN A 95 -21.22 -15.01 -34.53
C GLN A 95 -20.06 -14.86 -33.56
N ASP A 96 -19.28 -15.94 -33.34
CA ASP A 96 -18.18 -16.03 -32.41
C ASP A 96 -16.86 -16.29 -33.16
N GLU A 97 -16.01 -15.29 -33.19
CA GLU A 97 -14.80 -15.26 -34.00
C GLU A 97 -13.54 -15.38 -33.13
N LEU A 98 -12.58 -16.22 -33.56
CA LEU A 98 -11.25 -16.30 -32.95
C LEU A 98 -10.43 -15.06 -33.35
N LEU A 99 -10.13 -14.17 -32.39
CA LEU A 99 -9.38 -12.96 -32.64
C LEU A 99 -7.87 -13.17 -32.51
N VAL A 100 -7.42 -13.83 -31.42
CA VAL A 100 -6.02 -14.21 -31.22
C VAL A 100 -5.95 -15.62 -30.66
N PRO A 101 -5.34 -16.55 -31.38
CA PRO A 101 -5.12 -17.91 -30.90
C PRO A 101 -3.94 -17.97 -29.91
N THR A 102 -3.93 -19.00 -29.08
CA THR A 102 -2.83 -19.34 -28.17
C THR A 102 -2.29 -20.72 -28.44
N GLN A 103 -1.01 -20.92 -28.17
CA GLN A 103 -0.41 -22.24 -28.08
C GLN A 103 -0.82 -22.91 -26.76
N PRO A 104 -0.71 -24.25 -26.66
CA PRO A 104 -1.09 -24.98 -25.44
C PRO A 104 -0.39 -24.49 -24.14
N GLN A 105 0.75 -23.81 -24.26
CA GLN A 105 1.53 -23.28 -23.13
C GLN A 105 1.38 -21.78 -22.97
N GLU A 106 0.52 -21.14 -23.73
CA GLU A 106 0.21 -19.71 -23.63
C GLU A 106 -1.17 -19.50 -23.02
N SER A 107 -1.42 -18.30 -22.54
CA SER A 107 -2.74 -17.88 -22.06
C SER A 107 -2.90 -16.38 -22.21
N ILE A 108 -4.09 -15.95 -22.62
CA ILE A 108 -4.43 -14.53 -22.71
C ILE A 108 -5.32 -14.12 -21.54
N THR A 109 -5.11 -12.90 -21.05
CA THR A 109 -5.90 -12.30 -19.97
C THR A 109 -5.99 -10.79 -20.11
N ASP A 110 -6.81 -10.16 -19.28
CA ASP A 110 -6.93 -8.70 -19.09
C ASP A 110 -7.17 -7.91 -20.40
N PRO A 111 -8.12 -8.27 -21.27
CA PRO A 111 -8.40 -7.47 -22.45
C PRO A 111 -8.93 -6.08 -22.08
N ALA A 112 -8.44 -5.05 -22.76
CA ALA A 112 -8.86 -3.66 -22.63
C ALA A 112 -9.04 -3.04 -24.02
N VAL A 113 -10.12 -2.30 -24.21
CA VAL A 113 -10.46 -1.65 -25.48
C VAL A 113 -9.84 -0.25 -25.51
N SER A 114 -9.24 0.14 -26.66
CA SER A 114 -8.73 1.50 -26.87
C SER A 114 -9.84 2.56 -26.80
N LEU A 115 -9.46 3.80 -26.55
CA LEU A 115 -10.43 4.91 -26.43
C LEU A 115 -11.24 5.14 -27.73
N ASP A 116 -10.65 4.82 -28.88
CA ASP A 116 -11.32 4.88 -30.19
C ASP A 116 -12.12 3.62 -30.56
N GLY A 117 -12.02 2.56 -29.75
CA GLY A 117 -12.70 1.28 -29.98
C GLY A 117 -12.13 0.43 -31.11
N GLN A 118 -10.94 0.76 -31.66
CA GLN A 118 -10.35 0.05 -32.80
C GLN A 118 -9.32 -1.01 -32.41
N TRP A 119 -8.70 -0.86 -31.24
CA TRP A 119 -7.67 -1.76 -30.74
C TRP A 119 -8.13 -2.48 -29.49
N VAL A 120 -7.66 -3.71 -29.34
CA VAL A 120 -7.76 -4.47 -28.08
C VAL A 120 -6.36 -4.73 -27.57
N TYR A 121 -6.08 -4.25 -26.37
CA TYR A 121 -4.87 -4.52 -25.59
C TYR A 121 -5.11 -5.73 -24.72
N PHE A 122 -4.09 -6.55 -24.49
CA PHE A 122 -4.20 -7.74 -23.63
C PHE A 122 -2.83 -8.17 -23.12
N ALA A 123 -2.81 -8.97 -22.06
CA ALA A 123 -1.63 -9.65 -21.59
C ALA A 123 -1.60 -11.10 -22.10
N LYS A 124 -0.42 -11.57 -22.51
CA LYS A 124 -0.21 -12.95 -22.92
C LYS A 124 0.90 -13.58 -22.09
N PHE A 125 0.56 -14.65 -21.37
CA PHE A 125 1.49 -15.49 -20.62
C PHE A 125 2.24 -16.43 -21.55
N HIS A 126 3.49 -16.71 -21.17
CA HIS A 126 4.38 -17.62 -21.88
C HIS A 126 4.71 -18.84 -21.01
N HIS A 127 5.06 -19.96 -21.63
CA HIS A 127 5.63 -21.13 -20.96
C HIS A 127 4.86 -21.62 -19.71
N MET A 128 3.55 -21.60 -19.78
CA MET A 128 2.70 -22.16 -18.73
C MET A 128 2.87 -23.67 -18.65
N ALA A 129 2.87 -24.22 -17.44
CA ALA A 129 2.91 -25.67 -17.26
C ALA A 129 1.60 -26.31 -17.72
N THR A 130 1.68 -27.42 -18.43
CA THR A 130 0.54 -28.18 -18.92
C THR A 130 0.54 -29.59 -18.34
N GLY A 131 -0.65 -30.21 -18.15
CA GLY A 131 -0.85 -31.59 -17.74
C GLY A 131 -0.82 -31.88 -16.25
N ALA A 132 -1.01 -33.13 -15.86
CA ALA A 132 -1.19 -33.64 -14.50
C ALA A 132 -0.01 -33.39 -13.54
N SER A 133 1.14 -32.96 -14.04
CA SER A 133 2.30 -32.58 -13.22
C SER A 133 2.35 -31.11 -12.83
N ALA A 134 1.34 -30.35 -13.19
CA ALA A 134 1.18 -28.95 -12.87
C ALA A 134 0.80 -28.76 -11.41
N SER A 135 1.72 -29.05 -10.48
CA SER A 135 1.55 -28.55 -9.11
C SER A 135 1.74 -27.03 -9.12
N MET A 136 1.00 -26.32 -8.29
CA MET A 136 1.07 -24.85 -8.16
C MET A 136 2.49 -24.29 -8.03
N THR A 137 3.37 -24.95 -7.29
CA THR A 137 4.79 -24.62 -7.16
C THR A 137 5.56 -24.80 -8.47
N LYS A 138 5.13 -25.67 -9.39
CA LYS A 138 5.76 -25.90 -10.69
C LYS A 138 5.13 -25.05 -11.80
N LEU A 139 3.83 -24.73 -11.72
CA LEU A 139 3.14 -23.81 -12.63
C LEU A 139 3.78 -22.43 -12.67
N GLN A 140 4.31 -21.99 -11.55
CA GLN A 140 4.93 -20.69 -11.40
C GLN A 140 6.38 -20.60 -11.94
N SER A 141 6.97 -21.66 -12.41
CA SER A 141 8.32 -21.64 -12.93
C SER A 141 8.33 -21.27 -14.42
N LYS A 142 8.83 -20.07 -14.73
CA LYS A 142 9.10 -19.56 -16.09
C LYS A 142 7.89 -19.04 -16.89
N GLN A 143 6.82 -18.55 -16.24
CA GLN A 143 5.66 -18.06 -16.98
C GLN A 143 5.99 -16.78 -17.76
N GLY A 144 6.30 -15.68 -17.08
CA GLY A 144 6.37 -14.38 -17.72
C GLY A 144 5.11 -14.01 -18.50
N ALA A 145 4.85 -12.73 -18.65
CA ALA A 145 3.76 -12.24 -19.48
C ALA A 145 4.15 -10.92 -20.14
N ASP A 146 3.71 -10.74 -21.38
CA ASP A 146 3.93 -9.51 -22.13
C ASP A 146 2.63 -8.90 -22.64
N LEU A 147 2.64 -7.59 -22.84
CA LEU A 147 1.53 -6.84 -23.39
C LEU A 147 1.57 -6.84 -24.91
N TYR A 148 0.40 -7.02 -25.49
CA TYR A 148 0.14 -6.97 -26.91
C TYR A 148 -1.06 -6.07 -27.20
N LYS A 149 -1.18 -5.58 -28.43
CA LYS A 149 -2.41 -5.02 -28.94
C LYS A 149 -2.71 -5.55 -30.34
N ILE A 150 -4.02 -5.73 -30.63
CA ILE A 150 -4.50 -6.12 -31.97
C ILE A 150 -5.45 -5.04 -32.51
N HIS A 151 -5.22 -4.63 -33.75
CA HIS A 151 -6.15 -3.78 -34.48
C HIS A 151 -7.28 -4.64 -35.03
N VAL A 152 -8.48 -4.49 -34.51
CA VAL A 152 -9.57 -5.39 -34.79
C VAL A 152 -9.95 -5.43 -36.29
N PRO A 153 -10.06 -4.28 -37.00
CA PRO A 153 -10.39 -4.31 -38.44
C PRO A 153 -9.32 -4.96 -39.31
N SER A 154 -8.02 -4.66 -39.08
CA SER A 154 -6.94 -5.17 -39.95
C SER A 154 -6.26 -6.43 -39.46
N ARG A 155 -6.60 -6.91 -38.28
CA ARG A 155 -5.95 -8.05 -37.59
C ARG A 155 -4.43 -7.86 -37.32
N LYS A 156 -3.93 -6.61 -37.40
CA LYS A 156 -2.52 -6.30 -37.10
C LYS A 156 -2.23 -6.50 -35.62
N LEU A 157 -1.41 -7.50 -35.30
CA LEU A 157 -0.92 -7.76 -33.93
C LEU A 157 0.41 -7.05 -33.69
N VAL A 158 0.54 -6.39 -32.53
CA VAL A 158 1.75 -5.68 -32.10
C VAL A 158 2.10 -6.09 -30.67
N GLN A 159 3.34 -6.49 -30.45
CA GLN A 159 3.90 -6.69 -29.12
C GLN A 159 4.41 -5.37 -28.56
N LEU A 160 4.12 -5.06 -27.30
CA LEU A 160 4.45 -3.80 -26.63
C LEU A 160 5.58 -3.95 -25.60
N THR A 161 5.72 -5.10 -24.96
CA THR A 161 6.77 -5.41 -23.98
C THR A 161 7.44 -6.74 -24.33
N ALA A 162 8.68 -6.94 -23.88
CA ALA A 162 9.47 -8.12 -24.22
C ALA A 162 10.35 -8.57 -23.04
N GLN A 163 9.75 -8.80 -21.87
CA GLN A 163 10.41 -9.31 -20.67
C GLN A 163 11.52 -8.43 -20.11
N GLU A 164 11.48 -7.11 -20.36
CA GLU A 164 12.48 -6.18 -19.85
C GLU A 164 12.44 -6.10 -18.32
N ARG A 165 13.62 -6.16 -17.72
CA ARG A 165 13.83 -6.01 -16.28
C ARG A 165 14.42 -4.65 -15.97
N THR A 166 14.07 -4.10 -14.82
CA THR A 166 14.81 -2.97 -14.27
C THR A 166 16.11 -3.51 -13.67
N PRO A 167 17.29 -3.04 -14.10
CA PRO A 167 18.55 -3.52 -13.55
C PRO A 167 18.67 -3.17 -12.07
N ASN A 168 19.16 -4.11 -11.29
CA ASN A 168 19.61 -3.88 -9.93
C ASN A 168 20.78 -4.81 -9.62
N THR A 169 21.97 -4.27 -9.46
CA THR A 169 23.20 -5.03 -9.29
C THR A 169 23.92 -4.76 -7.97
N GLY A 170 23.44 -3.74 -7.20
CA GLY A 170 24.20 -3.27 -6.04
C GLY A 170 24.29 -4.26 -4.91
N ALA A 171 23.15 -4.67 -4.43
CA ALA A 171 23.04 -5.51 -3.24
C ALA A 171 22.86 -7.00 -3.55
N ILE A 172 22.43 -7.33 -4.77
CA ILE A 172 22.11 -8.70 -5.17
C ILE A 172 23.37 -9.38 -5.72
N PRO A 173 23.74 -10.55 -5.18
CA PRO A 173 24.83 -11.32 -5.76
C PRO A 173 24.53 -11.67 -7.24
N PRO A 174 25.52 -11.61 -8.14
CA PRO A 174 25.31 -11.95 -9.56
C PRO A 174 24.80 -13.38 -9.81
N SER A 175 25.02 -14.29 -8.86
CA SER A 175 24.54 -15.66 -8.91
C SER A 175 23.05 -15.81 -8.60
N VAL A 176 22.40 -14.78 -8.10
CA VAL A 176 20.99 -14.80 -7.71
C VAL A 176 20.12 -14.21 -8.82
N GLU A 177 19.26 -15.01 -9.40
CA GLU A 177 18.31 -14.53 -10.41
C GLU A 177 17.16 -13.78 -9.76
N SER A 178 16.97 -12.51 -10.12
CA SER A 178 15.90 -11.66 -9.56
C SER A 178 14.49 -12.02 -10.05
N HIS A 179 14.39 -12.65 -11.23
CA HIS A 179 13.12 -13.01 -11.87
C HIS A 179 13.14 -14.45 -12.40
N PRO A 180 13.20 -15.48 -11.54
CA PRO A 180 13.29 -16.86 -12.01
C PRO A 180 12.05 -17.33 -12.75
N ARG A 181 10.93 -16.59 -12.64
CA ARG A 181 9.65 -16.89 -13.28
C ARG A 181 9.35 -16.01 -14.48
N GLY A 182 10.31 -15.21 -14.95
CA GLY A 182 10.10 -14.18 -15.95
C GLY A 182 9.47 -12.92 -15.37
N VAL A 183 9.29 -11.90 -16.22
CA VAL A 183 8.64 -10.64 -15.90
C VAL A 183 7.16 -10.74 -16.28
N HIS A 184 6.28 -10.29 -15.42
CA HIS A 184 4.85 -10.19 -15.68
C HIS A 184 4.48 -8.76 -15.98
N ASN A 185 4.08 -8.49 -17.22
CA ASN A 185 3.49 -7.23 -17.67
C ASN A 185 2.00 -7.50 -17.92
N LEU A 186 1.11 -6.91 -17.13
CA LEU A 186 -0.31 -7.29 -17.06
C LEU A 186 -1.25 -6.09 -17.07
N ALA A 187 -2.53 -6.37 -17.29
CA ALA A 187 -3.63 -5.43 -17.11
C ALA A 187 -3.41 -4.09 -17.83
N PRO A 188 -3.28 -4.08 -19.15
CA PRO A 188 -3.12 -2.84 -19.92
C PRO A 188 -4.37 -1.97 -19.82
N CYS A 189 -4.17 -0.68 -19.58
CA CYS A 189 -5.22 0.31 -19.46
C CYS A 189 -4.90 1.49 -20.38
N PRO A 190 -5.49 1.59 -21.57
CA PRO A 190 -5.35 2.74 -22.43
C PRO A 190 -5.87 4.02 -21.77
N VAL A 191 -5.08 5.09 -21.84
CA VAL A 191 -5.42 6.40 -21.29
C VAL A 191 -5.16 7.50 -22.32
N SER A 192 -5.62 8.72 -22.03
CA SER A 192 -5.50 9.85 -22.94
C SER A 192 -4.07 10.17 -23.32
N GLY A 193 -3.90 10.72 -24.53
CA GLY A 193 -2.61 11.16 -25.05
C GLY A 193 -1.73 10.03 -25.56
N GLY A 194 -2.32 8.93 -26.05
CA GLY A 194 -1.59 7.81 -26.63
C GLY A 194 -0.73 7.08 -25.60
N LYS A 195 -1.20 6.93 -24.37
CA LYS A 195 -0.50 6.24 -23.30
C LYS A 195 -1.25 4.99 -22.86
N VAL A 196 -0.50 4.07 -22.24
CA VAL A 196 -1.02 2.84 -21.63
C VAL A 196 -0.46 2.72 -20.23
N VAL A 197 -1.33 2.68 -19.23
CA VAL A 197 -0.96 2.31 -17.86
C VAL A 197 -1.06 0.79 -17.72
N PHE A 198 -0.15 0.18 -17.00
CA PHE A 198 -0.12 -1.26 -16.78
C PHE A 198 0.56 -1.61 -15.47
N VAL A 199 0.49 -2.86 -15.06
CA VAL A 199 1.21 -3.35 -13.88
C VAL A 199 2.35 -4.27 -14.29
N SER A 200 3.46 -4.19 -13.55
CA SER A 200 4.64 -5.02 -13.83
C SER A 200 5.44 -5.29 -12.56
N ASP A 201 5.98 -6.51 -12.46
CA ASP A 201 6.94 -6.93 -11.44
C ASP A 201 8.41 -6.79 -11.88
N ARG A 202 8.67 -6.04 -12.99
CA ARG A 202 10.01 -5.87 -13.59
C ARG A 202 11.08 -5.34 -12.64
N ASN A 203 10.67 -4.66 -11.57
CA ASN A 203 11.58 -4.16 -10.54
C ASN A 203 12.15 -5.27 -9.65
N GLY A 204 11.49 -6.43 -9.55
CA GLY A 204 11.93 -7.54 -8.73
C GLY A 204 11.81 -7.27 -7.23
N TYR A 205 11.06 -6.26 -6.82
CA TYR A 205 10.83 -5.99 -5.42
C TYR A 205 9.80 -6.94 -4.85
N ARG A 206 10.09 -7.44 -3.67
CA ARG A 206 9.16 -8.29 -2.95
C ARG A 206 8.01 -7.45 -2.41
N GLY A 207 6.82 -7.99 -2.50
CA GLY A 207 5.68 -7.47 -1.76
C GLY A 207 5.84 -7.67 -0.26
N VAL A 208 5.17 -6.86 0.52
CA VAL A 208 5.15 -6.98 1.99
C VAL A 208 4.48 -8.28 2.41
N ARG A 209 4.95 -8.87 3.49
CA ARG A 209 4.44 -10.07 4.14
C ARG A 209 4.36 -11.31 3.26
N GLU A 210 5.17 -12.28 3.54
CA GLU A 210 5.09 -13.67 3.02
C GLU A 210 4.72 -13.83 1.54
N GLN A 211 4.73 -12.72 0.77
CA GLN A 211 4.47 -12.76 -0.65
C GLN A 211 5.57 -13.55 -1.35
N THR A 212 5.16 -14.58 -2.06
CA THR A 212 6.09 -15.49 -2.73
C THR A 212 6.55 -14.98 -4.09
N GLN A 213 6.03 -13.86 -4.54
CA GLN A 213 6.33 -13.26 -5.85
C GLN A 213 6.68 -11.78 -5.72
N PRO A 214 7.44 -11.23 -6.68
CA PRO A 214 7.66 -9.79 -6.75
C PRO A 214 6.34 -9.02 -6.87
N ALA A 215 6.31 -7.83 -6.27
CA ALA A 215 5.14 -6.96 -6.32
C ALA A 215 4.90 -6.42 -7.73
N LEU A 216 3.65 -6.43 -8.16
CA LEU A 216 3.21 -5.74 -9.37
C LEU A 216 3.04 -4.25 -9.06
N GLN A 217 3.79 -3.41 -9.73
CA GLN A 217 3.77 -1.96 -9.56
C GLN A 217 3.20 -1.27 -10.81
N LEU A 218 2.65 -0.07 -10.65
CA LEU A 218 2.11 0.69 -11.76
C LEU A 218 3.20 1.32 -12.60
N PHE A 219 3.07 1.16 -13.91
CA PHE A 219 3.89 1.77 -14.96
C PHE A 219 3.01 2.45 -16.00
N VAL A 220 3.60 3.40 -16.73
CA VAL A 220 3.01 4.00 -17.91
C VAL A 220 4.00 3.90 -19.07
N MET A 221 3.49 3.74 -20.29
CA MET A 221 4.26 3.75 -21.53
C MET A 221 3.49 4.44 -22.64
N ASP A 222 4.18 4.76 -23.71
CA ASP A 222 3.52 5.14 -24.96
C ASP A 222 2.77 3.94 -25.56
N GLU A 223 1.76 4.18 -26.36
CA GLU A 223 0.95 3.12 -26.98
C GLU A 223 1.73 2.21 -27.96
N ASP A 224 2.96 2.59 -28.30
CA ASP A 224 3.91 1.80 -29.10
C ASP A 224 4.93 1.02 -28.24
N GLY A 225 4.82 1.07 -26.91
CA GLY A 225 5.68 0.38 -25.96
C GLY A 225 6.93 1.16 -25.53
N ARG A 226 7.15 2.39 -26.03
CA ARG A 226 8.28 3.23 -25.66
C ARG A 226 8.02 4.04 -24.38
N ASN A 227 9.04 4.73 -23.87
CA ASN A 227 8.97 5.64 -22.72
C ASN A 227 8.33 5.02 -21.48
N VAL A 228 8.75 3.81 -21.13
CA VAL A 228 8.26 3.11 -19.95
C VAL A 228 8.75 3.80 -18.68
N GLU A 229 7.83 4.20 -17.81
CA GLU A 229 8.11 4.89 -16.56
C GLU A 229 7.29 4.30 -15.41
N GLN A 230 7.89 4.13 -14.24
CA GLN A 230 7.16 3.73 -13.03
C GLN A 230 6.37 4.91 -12.48
N ILE A 231 5.09 4.70 -12.21
CA ILE A 231 4.20 5.71 -11.63
C ILE A 231 3.68 5.32 -10.24
N GLY A 232 3.90 4.09 -9.81
CA GLY A 232 3.41 3.56 -8.54
C GLY A 232 4.52 3.02 -7.62
N PRO A 233 5.51 3.84 -7.18
CA PRO A 233 6.57 3.38 -6.28
C PRO A 233 6.05 2.90 -4.93
N LEU A 234 4.89 3.38 -4.48
CA LEU A 234 4.29 2.96 -3.22
C LEU A 234 3.52 1.63 -3.28
N ASN A 235 3.34 1.06 -4.47
CA ASN A 235 2.69 -0.25 -4.60
C ASN A 235 3.60 -1.37 -4.13
N LEU A 236 3.82 -1.42 -2.85
CA LEU A 236 4.73 -2.36 -2.20
C LEU A 236 4.10 -3.73 -1.99
N GLY A 237 2.77 -3.75 -1.84
CA GLY A 237 2.01 -4.97 -1.81
C GLY A 237 1.81 -5.54 -3.21
N THR A 238 1.03 -4.91 -3.99
CA THR A 238 0.75 -5.18 -5.42
C THR A 238 -0.35 -4.23 -5.90
N ALA A 239 -0.32 -3.81 -7.15
CA ALA A 239 -1.41 -3.11 -7.82
C ALA A 239 -2.03 -3.99 -8.89
N LEU A 240 -3.36 -3.94 -9.06
CA LEU A 240 -4.09 -4.75 -10.04
C LEU A 240 -5.19 -3.96 -10.75
N HIS A 241 -5.49 -4.41 -11.96
CA HIS A 241 -6.67 -4.02 -12.74
C HIS A 241 -6.87 -2.51 -12.90
N PRO A 242 -5.88 -1.76 -13.42
CA PRO A 242 -6.04 -0.34 -13.69
C PRO A 242 -7.19 -0.11 -14.70
N VAL A 243 -8.00 0.91 -14.44
CA VAL A 243 -9.14 1.32 -15.29
C VAL A 243 -9.15 2.83 -15.43
N ALA A 244 -9.22 3.32 -16.66
CA ALA A 244 -9.33 4.75 -16.96
C ALA A 244 -10.70 5.28 -16.51
N LEU A 245 -10.71 6.37 -15.75
CA LEU A 245 -11.91 7.09 -15.33
C LEU A 245 -12.22 8.23 -16.29
N LYS A 246 -13.49 8.60 -16.38
CA LYS A 246 -13.96 9.73 -17.20
C LYS A 246 -13.29 11.06 -16.84
N ASP A 247 -12.87 11.22 -15.57
CA ASP A 247 -12.19 12.42 -15.09
C ASP A 247 -10.67 12.46 -15.38
N GLY A 248 -10.14 11.46 -16.07
CA GLY A 248 -8.74 11.37 -16.48
C GLY A 248 -7.79 10.67 -15.50
N ARG A 249 -8.28 10.28 -14.32
CA ARG A 249 -7.52 9.44 -13.40
C ARG A 249 -7.54 7.97 -13.82
N VAL A 250 -6.68 7.18 -13.24
CA VAL A 250 -6.66 5.72 -13.34
C VAL A 250 -7.01 5.14 -11.98
N MET A 251 -8.07 4.36 -11.94
CA MET A 251 -8.50 3.61 -10.76
C MET A 251 -7.83 2.24 -10.76
N PHE A 252 -7.39 1.78 -9.61
CA PHE A 252 -6.76 0.45 -9.47
C PHE A 252 -7.01 -0.14 -8.09
N SER A 253 -6.90 -1.46 -7.99
CA SER A 253 -6.90 -2.19 -6.73
C SER A 253 -5.48 -2.26 -6.18
N SER A 254 -5.29 -2.00 -4.90
CA SER A 254 -3.99 -2.04 -4.22
C SER A 254 -4.07 -2.87 -2.96
N LEU A 255 -3.11 -3.75 -2.78
CA LEU A 255 -2.94 -4.48 -1.53
C LEU A 255 -2.38 -3.53 -0.47
N GLU A 256 -3.23 -3.19 0.48
CA GLU A 256 -2.87 -2.31 1.59
C GLU A 256 -2.41 -3.15 2.77
N THR A 257 -1.14 -3.44 2.80
CA THR A 257 -0.51 -3.98 3.98
C THR A 257 0.74 -3.17 4.27
N GLN A 258 0.86 -2.77 5.49
CA GLN A 258 2.01 -2.05 6.00
C GLN A 258 2.56 -2.89 7.12
N GLY A 259 2.96 -4.07 7.03
CA GLY A 259 3.49 -4.84 8.12
C GLY A 259 2.95 -4.56 9.54
N LEU A 260 2.41 -3.38 9.73
CA LEU A 260 1.69 -2.90 10.90
C LEU A 260 0.36 -3.63 11.11
N ARG A 261 -0.14 -4.28 10.06
CA ARG A 261 -1.41 -5.01 10.06
C ARG A 261 -1.17 -6.49 9.84
N SER A 262 -1.90 -7.32 10.55
CA SER A 262 -1.86 -8.77 10.34
C SER A 262 -2.84 -9.24 9.25
N ASP A 263 -3.77 -8.40 8.82
CA ASP A 263 -4.73 -8.74 7.77
C ASP A 263 -4.33 -8.03 6.48
N GLU A 264 -4.16 -8.82 5.46
CA GLU A 264 -3.99 -8.32 4.10
C GLU A 264 -5.35 -7.86 3.60
N ARG A 265 -5.39 -6.67 3.02
CA ARG A 265 -6.62 -6.10 2.50
C ARG A 265 -6.36 -5.35 1.22
N TRP A 266 -7.32 -5.45 0.31
CA TRP A 266 -7.31 -4.75 -0.95
C TRP A 266 -8.26 -3.56 -0.92
N GLY A 267 -7.75 -2.37 -1.25
CA GLY A 267 -8.51 -1.15 -1.41
C GLY A 267 -8.52 -0.65 -2.84
N ILE A 268 -9.44 0.26 -3.15
CA ILE A 268 -9.51 0.91 -4.46
C ILE A 268 -8.94 2.33 -4.36
N TRP A 269 -7.98 2.60 -5.22
CA TRP A 269 -7.24 3.85 -5.28
C TRP A 269 -7.34 4.47 -6.66
N ALA A 270 -7.05 5.74 -6.75
CA ALA A 270 -6.92 6.44 -8.02
C ALA A 270 -5.62 7.25 -8.06
N ILE A 271 -5.06 7.39 -9.26
CA ILE A 271 -3.82 8.10 -9.54
C ILE A 271 -3.95 8.78 -10.90
N ARG A 272 -3.24 9.88 -11.14
CA ARG A 272 -3.11 10.42 -12.49
C ARG A 272 -2.16 9.53 -13.31
N PRO A 273 -2.30 9.49 -14.65
CA PRO A 273 -1.43 8.67 -15.50
C PRO A 273 0.07 8.99 -15.39
N ASP A 274 0.43 10.14 -14.87
CA ASP A 274 1.83 10.54 -14.59
C ASP A 274 2.31 10.17 -13.17
N GLY A 275 1.49 9.48 -12.40
CA GLY A 275 1.80 9.05 -11.03
C GLY A 275 1.51 10.07 -9.94
N THR A 276 1.04 11.25 -10.28
CA THR A 276 0.69 12.28 -9.30
C THR A 276 -0.71 12.10 -8.73
N ASN A 277 -1.00 12.80 -7.64
CA ASN A 277 -2.32 12.91 -7.01
C ASN A 277 -2.94 11.54 -6.65
N TRP A 278 -2.12 10.64 -6.13
CA TRP A 278 -2.57 9.35 -5.61
C TRP A 278 -3.52 9.55 -4.40
N GLY A 279 -4.63 8.82 -4.38
CA GLY A 279 -5.59 8.92 -3.29
C GLY A 279 -6.62 7.78 -3.30
N PRO A 280 -7.25 7.47 -2.14
CA PRO A 280 -8.21 6.40 -2.03
C PRO A 280 -9.56 6.77 -2.64
N LEU A 281 -10.19 5.84 -3.31
CA LEU A 281 -11.63 5.87 -3.65
C LEU A 281 -12.46 5.08 -2.64
N THR A 282 -11.92 4.00 -2.12
CA THR A 282 -12.44 3.28 -0.96
C THR A 282 -11.30 2.68 -0.18
N SER A 283 -11.36 2.79 1.13
CA SER A 283 -10.37 2.15 1.98
C SER A 283 -10.61 0.65 2.07
N ALA A 284 -9.55 -0.13 2.21
CA ALA A 284 -9.61 -1.53 2.59
C ALA A 284 -10.15 -1.74 4.00
N LEU A 285 -10.23 -0.68 4.79
CA LEU A 285 -10.58 -0.71 6.19
C LEU A 285 -12.07 -0.43 6.37
N GLY A 286 -12.87 -1.47 6.36
CA GLY A 286 -14.28 -1.41 6.76
C GLY A 286 -15.31 -1.41 5.65
N SER A 287 -14.92 -1.49 4.37
CA SER A 287 -15.92 -1.52 3.29
C SER A 287 -15.32 -1.89 1.94
N PRO A 288 -16.08 -2.57 1.09
CA PRO A 288 -17.29 -3.36 1.37
C PRO A 288 -16.98 -4.60 2.22
N PRO A 289 -17.97 -5.35 2.73
CA PRO A 289 -17.74 -6.60 3.44
C PRO A 289 -16.85 -7.55 2.64
N GLY A 290 -15.89 -8.18 3.29
CA GLY A 290 -14.88 -9.02 2.66
C GLY A 290 -13.48 -8.48 2.89
N GLN A 291 -12.46 -9.21 2.45
CA GLN A 291 -11.05 -8.83 2.63
C GLN A 291 -10.40 -8.32 1.35
N ALA A 292 -11.02 -8.54 0.20
CA ALA A 292 -10.50 -8.12 -1.08
C ALA A 292 -11.55 -7.40 -1.93
N VAL A 293 -11.15 -6.27 -2.47
CA VAL A 293 -11.92 -5.50 -3.43
C VAL A 293 -11.11 -5.44 -4.72
N HIS A 294 -11.61 -6.10 -5.77
CA HIS A 294 -10.94 -6.22 -7.07
C HIS A 294 -11.88 -5.97 -8.23
N PHE A 295 -11.36 -6.11 -9.45
CA PHE A 295 -12.12 -6.09 -10.69
C PHE A 295 -13.13 -4.96 -10.73
N GLN A 296 -12.62 -3.74 -10.81
CA GLN A 296 -13.40 -2.51 -10.77
C GLN A 296 -13.74 -2.00 -12.17
N THR A 297 -14.82 -1.24 -12.28
CA THR A 297 -15.20 -0.47 -13.47
C THR A 297 -15.95 0.79 -13.09
N GLN A 298 -16.01 1.77 -14.00
CA GLN A 298 -16.86 2.95 -13.87
C GLN A 298 -18.05 2.80 -14.81
N LEU A 299 -19.27 3.07 -14.32
CA LEU A 299 -20.47 3.12 -15.14
C LEU A 299 -20.60 4.47 -15.87
N SER A 300 -21.50 4.55 -16.85
CA SER A 300 -21.77 5.80 -17.61
C SER A 300 -22.27 6.94 -16.71
N ASP A 301 -22.94 6.61 -15.60
CA ASP A 301 -23.38 7.56 -14.57
C ASP A 301 -22.26 7.98 -13.60
N GLU A 302 -21.00 7.65 -13.96
CA GLU A 302 -19.77 7.91 -13.21
C GLU A 302 -19.64 7.16 -11.89
N SER A 303 -20.62 6.39 -11.49
CA SER A 303 -20.48 5.56 -10.29
C SER A 303 -19.47 4.42 -10.51
N ILE A 304 -18.84 4.01 -9.42
CA ILE A 304 -17.85 2.93 -9.40
C ILE A 304 -18.55 1.63 -9.01
N VAL A 305 -18.24 0.58 -9.73
CA VAL A 305 -18.59 -0.80 -9.37
C VAL A 305 -17.31 -1.55 -9.07
N VAL A 306 -17.30 -2.25 -7.95
CA VAL A 306 -16.20 -3.10 -7.50
C VAL A 306 -16.73 -4.47 -7.14
N GLU A 307 -15.89 -5.47 -7.31
CA GLU A 307 -16.16 -6.80 -6.82
C GLU A 307 -15.55 -6.97 -5.43
N SER A 308 -16.34 -7.49 -4.51
CA SER A 308 -15.86 -7.97 -3.23
C SER A 308 -15.93 -9.49 -3.21
N TYR A 309 -14.79 -10.11 -3.09
CA TYR A 309 -14.68 -11.53 -2.82
C TYR A 309 -13.61 -11.74 -1.75
N TYR A 310 -13.29 -12.94 -1.45
CA TYR A 310 -12.31 -13.30 -0.46
C TYR A 310 -12.78 -13.11 0.99
N GLN A 311 -13.24 -14.20 1.52
CA GLN A 311 -13.23 -14.44 2.95
C GLN A 311 -12.28 -15.63 3.18
N THR A 312 -11.71 -15.73 4.36
CA THR A 312 -10.74 -16.77 4.73
C THR A 312 -11.06 -18.14 4.09
N GLY A 313 -10.33 -18.50 3.06
CA GLY A 313 -10.49 -19.79 2.35
C GLY A 313 -11.15 -19.72 0.96
N SER A 314 -11.67 -18.59 0.51
CA SER A 314 -12.15 -18.40 -0.86
C SER A 314 -11.13 -17.60 -1.66
N THR A 315 -10.61 -18.17 -2.73
CA THR A 315 -9.57 -17.59 -3.58
C THR A 315 -9.92 -17.63 -5.06
N ASP A 316 -11.18 -17.90 -5.36
CA ASP A 316 -11.62 -18.26 -6.71
C ASP A 316 -11.90 -17.04 -7.60
N GLY A 317 -11.94 -15.81 -7.03
CA GLY A 317 -12.19 -14.58 -7.73
C GLY A 317 -13.61 -14.37 -8.23
N PHE A 318 -14.52 -15.10 -7.65
CA PHE A 318 -15.93 -14.90 -7.84
C PHE A 318 -16.54 -14.39 -6.54
N GLY A 319 -17.25 -13.26 -6.62
CA GLY A 319 -17.81 -12.60 -5.45
C GLY A 319 -19.14 -11.93 -5.74
N THR A 320 -19.29 -10.73 -5.19
CA THR A 320 -20.48 -9.90 -5.32
C THR A 320 -20.10 -8.47 -5.66
N TYR A 321 -20.95 -7.75 -6.37
CA TYR A 321 -20.70 -6.37 -6.76
C TYR A 321 -21.25 -5.37 -5.75
N TRP A 322 -20.43 -4.33 -5.53
CA TRP A 322 -20.79 -3.14 -4.78
C TRP A 322 -20.65 -1.90 -5.67
N LYS A 323 -21.54 -0.93 -5.46
CA LYS A 323 -21.57 0.32 -6.21
C LYS A 323 -21.53 1.52 -5.25
N PHE A 324 -20.79 2.56 -5.63
CA PHE A 324 -20.73 3.83 -4.91
C PHE A 324 -20.47 5.00 -5.88
N PRO A 325 -20.84 6.24 -5.53
CA PRO A 325 -20.53 7.41 -6.33
C PRO A 325 -19.03 7.69 -6.42
N LEU A 326 -18.53 8.14 -7.58
CA LEU A 326 -17.18 8.64 -7.72
C LEU A 326 -17.03 9.95 -6.92
N ARG A 327 -15.89 10.11 -6.25
CA ARG A 327 -15.50 11.37 -5.61
C ARG A 327 -14.61 12.20 -6.50
N SER A 328 -14.79 13.53 -6.45
CA SER A 328 -14.11 14.45 -7.33
C SER A 328 -12.64 14.63 -7.01
N SER A 329 -12.22 14.59 -5.75
CA SER A 329 -10.83 14.77 -5.38
C SER A 329 -10.45 14.13 -4.04
N PRO A 330 -9.16 13.75 -3.87
CA PRO A 330 -8.61 13.47 -2.56
C PRO A 330 -8.72 14.68 -1.64
N GLY A 331 -8.99 14.47 -0.36
CA GLY A 331 -9.12 15.53 0.64
C GLY A 331 -10.54 16.11 0.80
N GLU A 332 -11.50 15.76 -0.05
CA GLU A 332 -12.90 15.98 0.27
C GLU A 332 -13.34 14.95 1.32
N ALA A 333 -14.25 15.38 2.22
CA ALA A 333 -14.84 14.46 3.19
C ALA A 333 -15.62 13.37 2.43
N PRO A 334 -15.08 12.16 2.30
CA PRO A 334 -15.54 11.26 1.27
C PRO A 334 -16.64 10.32 1.70
N PHE A 335 -16.74 10.15 2.99
CA PHE A 335 -17.62 9.16 3.60
C PHE A 335 -18.66 9.91 4.41
N GLY A 336 -19.82 9.34 4.59
CA GLY A 336 -20.93 9.98 5.26
C GLY A 336 -20.64 10.54 6.66
N ASN A 337 -21.54 11.32 7.21
CA ASN A 337 -21.41 12.01 8.49
C ASN A 337 -21.48 11.07 9.70
N GLY A 338 -20.83 9.94 9.66
CA GLY A 338 -20.88 8.98 10.75
C GLY A 338 -19.52 8.43 11.09
N ALA A 339 -19.11 8.56 12.32
CA ALA A 339 -17.85 8.05 12.86
C ALA A 339 -17.64 6.52 12.69
N LYS A 340 -18.61 5.81 12.15
CA LYS A 340 -18.56 4.35 11.99
C LYS A 340 -18.46 3.91 10.53
N GLU A 341 -18.57 4.83 9.58
CA GLU A 341 -18.63 4.51 8.17
C GLU A 341 -17.35 4.91 7.46
N TYR A 342 -16.44 3.96 7.33
CA TYR A 342 -15.24 4.07 6.48
C TYR A 342 -15.54 3.71 5.00
N ALA A 343 -16.80 3.48 4.71
CA ALA A 343 -17.30 3.20 3.38
C ALA A 343 -17.69 4.50 2.66
N PRO A 344 -17.56 4.57 1.32
CA PRO A 344 -18.11 5.70 0.57
C PRO A 344 -19.60 5.87 0.83
N SER A 345 -20.06 7.11 0.98
CA SER A 345 -21.47 7.41 1.03
C SER A 345 -22.19 6.82 -0.18
N GLY A 346 -23.36 6.21 0.03
CA GLY A 346 -24.10 5.57 -1.04
C GLY A 346 -23.57 4.20 -1.50
N LEU A 347 -22.63 3.61 -0.76
CA LEU A 347 -22.20 2.25 -1.00
C LEU A 347 -23.40 1.29 -0.87
N ARG A 348 -23.63 0.49 -1.92
CA ARG A 348 -24.71 -0.49 -1.94
C ARG A 348 -24.33 -1.72 -2.74
N GLN A 349 -24.79 -2.88 -2.33
CA GLN A 349 -24.62 -4.12 -3.08
C GLN A 349 -25.49 -4.12 -4.33
N LEU A 350 -24.94 -4.54 -5.47
CA LEU A 350 -25.69 -4.67 -6.74
C LEU A 350 -26.26 -6.07 -6.92
N THR A 351 -25.52 -7.11 -6.57
CA THR A 351 -25.90 -8.51 -6.77
C THR A 351 -26.26 -9.14 -5.45
N LEU A 352 -27.48 -8.86 -4.94
CA LEU A 352 -27.92 -9.28 -3.62
C LEU A 352 -28.02 -10.80 -3.45
N PHE A 353 -28.08 -11.56 -4.55
CA PHE A 353 -28.10 -13.02 -4.57
C PHE A 353 -26.68 -13.64 -4.48
N ALA A 354 -25.65 -12.85 -4.67
CA ALA A 354 -24.26 -13.29 -4.66
C ALA A 354 -23.60 -13.07 -3.30
N ASN A 355 -22.52 -13.80 -3.04
CA ASN A 355 -21.81 -13.82 -1.77
C ASN A 355 -20.35 -13.41 -1.98
N PHE A 356 -19.72 -12.80 -0.98
CA PHE A 356 -18.28 -12.55 -0.95
C PHE A 356 -17.49 -13.73 -0.40
N ALA A 357 -18.17 -14.75 0.09
CA ALA A 357 -17.58 -15.99 0.54
C ALA A 357 -17.66 -17.05 -0.56
N ASP A 358 -16.96 -18.13 -0.34
CA ASP A 358 -16.85 -19.29 -1.20
C ASP A 358 -18.19 -19.78 -1.79
N VAL A 359 -18.19 -20.23 -3.02
CA VAL A 359 -19.34 -20.90 -3.71
C VAL A 359 -19.71 -22.26 -3.11
N ARG A 360 -19.11 -22.68 -2.00
CA ARG A 360 -19.37 -23.99 -1.40
C ARG A 360 -20.81 -24.17 -0.91
N PRO A 361 -21.35 -25.40 -0.99
CA PRO A 361 -22.76 -25.69 -0.70
C PRO A 361 -23.23 -25.35 0.71
N ASN A 362 -22.31 -25.16 1.66
CA ASN A 362 -22.62 -24.88 3.05
C ASN A 362 -22.96 -23.40 3.34
N HIS A 363 -22.76 -22.52 2.38
CA HIS A 363 -23.13 -21.10 2.49
C HIS A 363 -24.41 -20.84 1.70
N ARG A 364 -25.53 -21.38 2.15
CA ARG A 364 -26.81 -21.33 1.46
C ARG A 364 -27.52 -19.98 1.51
N GLU A 365 -27.03 -19.04 2.28
CA GLU A 365 -27.64 -17.72 2.44
C GLU A 365 -26.57 -16.63 2.42
N ASN A 366 -26.86 -15.53 1.76
CA ASN A 366 -26.09 -14.32 1.96
C ASN A 366 -26.40 -13.81 3.37
N GLN A 367 -25.52 -14.12 4.31
CA GLN A 367 -25.70 -13.83 5.73
C GLN A 367 -25.87 -12.33 6.02
N VAL A 368 -25.36 -11.45 5.14
CA VAL A 368 -25.44 -9.99 5.33
C VAL A 368 -26.85 -9.47 5.03
N TYR A 369 -27.56 -10.06 4.05
CA TYR A 369 -28.85 -9.53 3.59
C TYR A 369 -29.98 -10.55 3.63
N ASN A 370 -29.77 -11.71 4.21
CA ASN A 370 -30.79 -12.76 4.37
C ASN A 370 -31.42 -13.16 3.01
N GLN A 371 -30.63 -13.13 1.93
CA GLN A 371 -31.06 -13.53 0.58
C GLN A 371 -30.53 -14.93 0.25
N PRO A 372 -31.31 -15.77 -0.44
CA PRO A 372 -30.82 -17.05 -0.93
C PRO A 372 -29.63 -16.86 -1.87
N PHE A 373 -28.61 -17.67 -1.70
CA PHE A 373 -27.47 -17.69 -2.59
C PHE A 373 -27.84 -18.29 -3.97
N ALA A 374 -27.51 -17.58 -5.03
CA ALA A 374 -27.79 -17.99 -6.40
C ALA A 374 -26.61 -17.74 -7.36
N GLY A 375 -25.42 -18.12 -6.93
CA GLY A 375 -24.19 -18.00 -7.68
C GLY A 375 -23.44 -16.69 -7.46
N ASN A 376 -22.24 -16.59 -8.03
CA ASN A 376 -21.33 -15.47 -7.88
C ASN A 376 -20.98 -14.84 -9.23
N VAL A 377 -20.52 -13.59 -9.16
CA VAL A 377 -20.16 -12.76 -10.33
C VAL A 377 -18.67 -12.37 -10.24
N THR A 378 -18.09 -12.03 -11.40
CA THR A 378 -16.71 -11.52 -11.47
C THR A 378 -16.51 -10.61 -12.68
N GLN A 379 -15.40 -9.86 -12.68
CA GLN A 379 -14.86 -9.10 -13.80
C GLN A 379 -15.87 -8.13 -14.44
N PRO A 380 -16.45 -7.22 -13.65
CA PRO A 380 -17.44 -6.27 -14.17
C PRO A 380 -16.83 -5.36 -15.23
N SER A 381 -17.59 -5.00 -16.25
CA SER A 381 -17.20 -4.04 -17.27
C SER A 381 -18.38 -3.16 -17.67
N CYS A 382 -18.14 -1.86 -17.77
CA CYS A 382 -19.18 -0.96 -18.28
C CYS A 382 -19.52 -1.26 -19.73
N ALA A 383 -20.81 -1.12 -20.07
CA ALA A 383 -21.35 -1.20 -21.41
C ALA A 383 -22.21 0.04 -21.70
N PRO A 384 -22.56 0.32 -22.99
CA PRO A 384 -23.47 1.39 -23.34
C PRO A 384 -24.76 1.40 -22.52
N ASP A 385 -25.39 2.56 -22.41
CA ASP A 385 -26.67 2.77 -21.75
C ASP A 385 -26.68 2.46 -20.24
N ASN A 386 -25.52 2.69 -19.60
CA ASN A 386 -25.27 2.42 -18.17
C ASN A 386 -25.44 0.95 -17.79
N HIS A 387 -25.29 0.04 -18.75
CA HIS A 387 -25.34 -1.38 -18.50
C HIS A 387 -23.99 -1.90 -17.97
N LEU A 388 -24.03 -3.06 -17.32
CA LEU A 388 -22.85 -3.73 -16.78
C LEU A 388 -22.75 -5.13 -17.40
N LEU A 389 -21.68 -5.39 -18.14
CA LEU A 389 -21.27 -6.74 -18.51
C LEU A 389 -20.65 -7.43 -17.30
N THR A 390 -20.95 -8.69 -17.14
CA THR A 390 -20.43 -9.51 -16.03
C THR A 390 -20.19 -10.94 -16.48
N THR A 391 -19.28 -11.60 -15.82
CA THR A 391 -19.19 -13.05 -15.78
C THR A 391 -19.95 -13.55 -14.56
N TRP A 392 -20.84 -14.54 -14.74
CA TRP A 392 -21.58 -15.15 -13.64
C TRP A 392 -21.49 -16.67 -13.75
N THR A 393 -21.38 -17.33 -12.59
CA THR A 393 -21.46 -18.78 -12.46
C THR A 393 -22.61 -19.16 -11.53
N PRO A 394 -23.45 -20.14 -11.91
CA PRO A 394 -24.55 -20.60 -11.04
C PRO A 394 -24.02 -21.29 -9.79
N PRO A 395 -24.89 -21.47 -8.76
CA PRO A 395 -24.54 -22.23 -7.57
C PRO A 395 -24.20 -23.68 -7.93
N TRP A 396 -23.15 -24.16 -7.36
CA TRP A 396 -22.76 -25.55 -7.54
C TRP A 396 -23.64 -26.52 -6.72
N ALA A 397 -24.07 -27.61 -7.33
CA ALA A 397 -24.97 -28.60 -6.73
C ALA A 397 -24.28 -29.86 -6.18
N GLY A 398 -22.98 -30.03 -6.37
CA GLY A 398 -22.23 -31.27 -6.01
C GLY A 398 -21.50 -31.23 -4.69
N GLN A 399 -21.11 -32.41 -4.19
CA GLN A 399 -20.29 -32.58 -2.98
C GLN A 399 -18.79 -32.65 -3.27
N ASP A 400 -18.39 -32.69 -4.54
CA ASP A 400 -17.01 -32.85 -4.96
C ASP A 400 -16.38 -31.49 -5.27
N GLN A 401 -15.18 -31.23 -4.74
CA GLN A 401 -14.39 -30.01 -4.94
C GLN A 401 -13.56 -30.08 -6.23
N SER A 402 -14.11 -30.67 -7.30
CA SER A 402 -13.43 -30.77 -8.58
C SER A 402 -13.53 -29.49 -9.40
N ALA A 403 -12.64 -29.31 -10.34
CA ALA A 403 -12.53 -28.17 -11.23
C ALA A 403 -13.74 -27.96 -12.17
N GLU A 404 -14.68 -28.89 -12.20
CA GLU A 404 -15.93 -28.82 -13.00
C GLU A 404 -16.99 -27.88 -12.39
N VAL A 405 -16.66 -27.23 -11.26
CA VAL A 405 -17.60 -26.46 -10.43
C VAL A 405 -18.10 -25.19 -11.10
N TYR A 406 -17.27 -24.52 -11.92
CA TYR A 406 -17.61 -23.22 -12.50
C TYR A 406 -18.14 -23.39 -13.91
N ASP A 407 -19.30 -22.75 -14.17
CA ASP A 407 -19.94 -22.61 -15.46
C ASP A 407 -20.10 -21.13 -15.78
N ALA A 408 -18.97 -20.48 -16.04
CA ALA A 408 -18.89 -19.03 -16.18
C ALA A 408 -19.25 -18.59 -17.58
N GLY A 409 -20.34 -17.84 -17.70
CA GLY A 409 -20.80 -17.23 -18.95
C GLY A 409 -20.86 -15.71 -18.86
N ILE A 410 -21.14 -15.06 -19.99
CA ILE A 410 -21.28 -13.60 -20.14
C ILE A 410 -22.74 -13.19 -20.02
N TYR A 411 -22.99 -12.24 -19.13
CA TYR A 411 -24.32 -11.72 -18.84
C TYR A 411 -24.32 -10.20 -18.79
N LEU A 412 -25.52 -9.60 -18.90
CA LEU A 412 -25.75 -8.18 -18.78
C LEU A 412 -26.65 -7.87 -17.56
N LEU A 413 -26.21 -6.93 -16.72
CA LEU A 413 -27.03 -6.29 -15.72
C LEU A 413 -27.54 -4.96 -16.28
N LYS A 414 -28.88 -4.79 -16.30
CA LYS A 414 -29.50 -3.59 -16.87
C LYS A 414 -29.28 -2.36 -15.99
N SER A 415 -28.78 -1.28 -16.59
CA SER A 415 -28.70 0.07 -15.99
C SER A 415 -27.92 0.14 -14.67
N GLY A 416 -27.01 -0.81 -14.40
CA GLY A 416 -26.24 -0.84 -13.16
C GLY A 416 -27.09 -0.75 -11.87
N ARG A 417 -28.30 -1.32 -11.88
CA ARG A 417 -29.23 -1.30 -10.75
C ARG A 417 -29.09 -2.56 -9.90
N PRO A 418 -29.37 -2.48 -8.59
CA PRO A 418 -29.37 -3.66 -7.73
C PRO A 418 -30.39 -4.71 -8.19
N ILE A 419 -29.95 -5.96 -8.16
CA ILE A 419 -30.79 -7.12 -8.48
C ILE A 419 -30.67 -8.17 -7.37
N ASN A 420 -31.79 -8.81 -7.04
CA ASN A 420 -31.86 -9.80 -5.97
C ASN A 420 -31.93 -11.25 -6.48
N HIS A 421 -31.87 -11.45 -7.79
CA HIS A 421 -31.96 -12.77 -8.41
C HIS A 421 -31.28 -12.78 -9.79
N PRO A 422 -30.54 -13.86 -10.16
CA PRO A 422 -29.85 -13.93 -11.45
C PRO A 422 -30.78 -13.89 -12.67
N SER A 423 -32.03 -14.35 -12.57
CA SER A 423 -33.03 -14.21 -13.65
C SER A 423 -33.35 -12.77 -14.08
N LYS A 424 -32.84 -11.77 -13.33
CA LYS A 424 -32.90 -10.36 -13.71
C LYS A 424 -31.72 -9.92 -14.62
N MET A 425 -30.71 -10.76 -14.75
CA MET A 425 -29.68 -10.60 -15.77
C MET A 425 -30.20 -11.08 -17.14
N LEU A 426 -29.48 -10.74 -18.20
CA LEU A 426 -29.71 -11.22 -19.54
C LEU A 426 -28.50 -12.05 -19.99
N LEU A 427 -28.76 -13.25 -20.52
CA LEU A 427 -27.74 -14.13 -21.06
C LEU A 427 -27.27 -13.58 -22.42
N ILE A 428 -25.96 -13.40 -22.56
CA ILE A 428 -25.31 -13.07 -23.83
C ILE A 428 -24.69 -14.34 -24.43
N LYS A 429 -23.86 -15.02 -23.61
CA LYS A 429 -23.19 -16.25 -24.05
C LYS A 429 -22.89 -17.14 -22.84
N ASN A 430 -23.13 -18.43 -22.99
CA ASN A 430 -22.63 -19.47 -22.09
C ASN A 430 -22.52 -20.77 -22.91
N ASP A 431 -21.29 -21.29 -23.02
CA ASP A 431 -20.99 -22.56 -23.67
C ASP A 431 -20.56 -23.58 -22.59
N PRO A 432 -21.25 -24.70 -22.43
CA PRO A 432 -20.97 -25.67 -21.37
C PRO A 432 -19.57 -26.31 -21.46
N HIS A 433 -18.89 -26.16 -22.59
CA HIS A 433 -17.53 -26.68 -22.79
C HIS A 433 -16.43 -25.66 -22.48
N TYR A 434 -16.81 -24.40 -22.20
CA TYR A 434 -15.86 -23.31 -21.98
C TYR A 434 -16.23 -22.48 -20.75
N GLN A 435 -15.27 -21.66 -20.30
CA GLN A 435 -15.46 -20.52 -19.44
C GLN A 435 -15.34 -19.26 -20.29
N GLU A 436 -16.31 -18.38 -20.27
CA GLU A 436 -16.29 -17.07 -20.92
C GLU A 436 -15.99 -15.99 -19.87
N LEU A 437 -14.85 -15.36 -19.99
CA LEU A 437 -14.26 -14.48 -18.99
C LEU A 437 -13.90 -13.12 -19.60
N TRP A 438 -13.75 -12.09 -18.77
CA TRP A 438 -13.20 -10.80 -19.18
C TRP A 438 -13.97 -10.08 -20.29
N ALA A 439 -15.29 -10.15 -20.33
CA ALA A 439 -16.10 -9.51 -21.34
C ALA A 439 -15.93 -7.98 -21.36
N ARG A 440 -15.68 -7.41 -22.55
CA ARG A 440 -15.55 -5.97 -22.78
C ARG A 440 -16.35 -5.56 -24.00
N ALA A 441 -17.20 -4.54 -23.90
CA ALA A 441 -17.87 -3.96 -25.05
C ALA A 441 -16.82 -3.33 -25.99
N LEU A 442 -16.78 -3.77 -27.23
CA LEU A 442 -15.87 -3.21 -28.24
C LEU A 442 -16.51 -1.98 -28.89
N VAL A 443 -16.44 -0.87 -28.17
CA VAL A 443 -17.00 0.42 -28.59
C VAL A 443 -16.04 1.56 -28.23
N PRO A 444 -16.13 2.70 -28.94
CA PRO A 444 -15.38 3.89 -28.53
C PRO A 444 -15.80 4.36 -27.11
N PHE A 445 -14.85 4.95 -26.39
CA PHE A 445 -15.09 5.53 -25.06
C PHE A 445 -16.27 6.51 -25.05
N LYS A 446 -16.43 7.26 -26.14
CA LYS A 446 -17.56 8.18 -26.36
C LYS A 446 -18.92 7.50 -26.27
N ARG A 447 -19.07 6.25 -26.74
CA ARG A 447 -20.34 5.52 -26.73
C ARG A 447 -20.79 5.20 -25.28
N ILE A 448 -19.84 5.12 -24.35
CA ILE A 448 -20.11 4.85 -22.94
C ILE A 448 -20.22 6.16 -22.15
N TYR A 449 -19.24 7.06 -22.31
CA TYR A 449 -19.07 8.22 -21.41
C TYR A 449 -19.42 9.57 -22.03
N GLY A 450 -19.74 9.62 -23.34
CA GLY A 450 -20.13 10.84 -24.02
C GLY A 450 -18.98 11.77 -24.42
N ILE A 451 -17.74 11.41 -24.17
CA ILE A 451 -16.52 12.15 -24.52
C ILE A 451 -15.55 11.23 -25.27
N ASP A 452 -14.82 11.78 -26.24
CA ASP A 452 -13.90 10.98 -27.08
C ASP A 452 -12.75 10.40 -26.26
N GLU A 453 -12.17 11.19 -25.36
CA GLU A 453 -11.12 10.77 -24.41
C GLU A 453 -11.29 11.50 -23.07
N PRO A 454 -10.85 10.88 -21.96
CA PRO A 454 -10.75 11.57 -20.67
C PRO A 454 -9.80 12.77 -20.74
N PRO A 455 -9.93 13.76 -19.85
CA PRO A 455 -8.98 14.85 -19.75
C PRO A 455 -7.54 14.35 -19.57
N ARG A 456 -6.61 14.93 -20.31
CA ARG A 456 -5.19 14.63 -20.14
C ARG A 456 -4.67 15.33 -18.88
N LEU A 457 -4.42 14.60 -17.84
CA LEU A 457 -3.89 15.11 -16.57
C LEU A 457 -2.37 14.97 -16.57
N ILE A 458 -1.67 16.10 -16.77
CA ILE A 458 -0.21 16.15 -16.79
C ILE A 458 0.28 17.10 -15.70
N HIS A 459 1.24 16.61 -14.94
CA HIS A 459 2.04 17.42 -14.03
C HIS A 459 3.36 17.78 -14.71
N ARG A 460 3.67 19.06 -14.75
CA ARG A 460 4.96 19.53 -15.23
C ARG A 460 5.87 19.81 -14.05
N ASN A 461 7.11 19.35 -14.16
CA ASN A 461 8.19 19.66 -13.23
C ASN A 461 8.98 20.87 -13.76
N ASP A 462 8.29 22.02 -13.86
CA ASP A 462 8.76 23.25 -14.48
C ASP A 462 9.15 24.35 -13.48
N GLY A 463 8.98 24.09 -12.18
CA GLY A 463 9.32 25.03 -11.11
C GLY A 463 8.29 26.14 -10.86
N GLU A 464 7.19 26.22 -11.62
CA GLU A 464 6.18 27.27 -11.44
C GLU A 464 5.39 27.14 -10.13
N LYS A 465 5.29 25.91 -9.60
CA LYS A 465 4.45 25.62 -8.44
C LYS A 465 5.05 26.01 -7.10
N SER A 466 6.38 26.01 -6.98
CA SER A 466 7.08 26.39 -5.76
C SER A 466 8.55 26.71 -6.03
N PRO A 467 9.09 27.76 -5.40
CA PRO A 467 10.52 28.09 -5.46
C PRO A 467 11.41 27.00 -4.81
N HIS A 468 10.81 26.14 -3.99
CA HIS A 468 11.52 25.01 -3.35
C HIS A 468 11.67 23.80 -4.27
N LEU A 469 10.96 23.77 -5.39
CA LEU A 469 10.97 22.72 -6.38
C LEU A 469 11.36 23.29 -7.75
N PRO A 470 12.63 23.66 -7.97
CA PRO A 470 13.07 24.21 -9.27
C PRO A 470 12.87 23.17 -10.39
N PRO A 471 12.80 23.59 -11.67
CA PRO A 471 12.61 22.68 -12.80
C PRO A 471 13.61 21.53 -12.78
N GLY A 472 13.13 20.30 -12.99
CA GLY A 472 13.99 19.09 -13.00
C GLY A 472 14.37 18.55 -11.62
N THR A 473 13.86 19.12 -10.54
CA THR A 473 14.15 18.61 -9.17
C THR A 473 13.71 17.16 -8.99
N PRO A 474 14.50 16.29 -8.31
CA PRO A 474 14.09 14.95 -7.95
C PRO A 474 13.31 14.89 -6.60
N PHE A 475 12.76 16.01 -6.15
CA PHE A 475 12.07 16.16 -4.88
C PHE A 475 10.62 16.54 -5.05
N GLY A 476 9.82 16.34 -4.00
CA GLY A 476 8.48 16.85 -3.85
C GLY A 476 8.27 17.55 -2.52
N LEU A 477 7.12 18.21 -2.36
CA LEU A 477 6.67 18.78 -1.10
C LEU A 477 5.50 17.98 -0.56
N VAL A 478 5.57 17.66 0.73
CA VAL A 478 4.48 17.01 1.47
C VAL A 478 4.05 17.89 2.64
N GLY A 479 2.76 17.92 2.91
CA GLY A 479 2.24 18.75 3.99
C GLY A 479 0.83 18.35 4.42
N THR A 480 0.41 18.89 5.53
CA THR A 480 -0.96 18.77 6.01
C THR A 480 -1.44 20.11 6.54
N SER A 481 -2.73 20.36 6.46
CA SER A 481 -3.37 21.53 7.05
C SER A 481 -3.68 21.37 8.54
N SER A 482 -3.84 20.12 9.02
CA SER A 482 -4.15 19.83 10.42
C SER A 482 -3.85 18.39 10.77
N LEU A 483 -3.32 18.14 11.96
CA LEU A 483 -3.12 16.80 12.54
C LEU A 483 -4.28 16.42 13.49
N TYR A 484 -5.24 17.28 13.72
CA TYR A 484 -6.36 17.01 14.59
C TYR A 484 -7.45 16.18 13.91
N LYS A 485 -7.66 16.37 12.61
CA LYS A 485 -8.68 15.67 11.83
C LYS A 485 -8.16 14.29 11.42
N ARG A 486 -8.58 13.26 12.15
CA ARG A 486 -8.21 11.87 11.95
C ARG A 486 -9.35 10.93 12.33
N GLU A 487 -9.36 9.73 11.79
CA GLU A 487 -10.36 8.68 12.04
C GLU A 487 -9.83 7.55 12.94
N SER A 488 -8.58 7.65 13.36
CA SER A 488 -7.91 6.61 14.16
C SER A 488 -8.38 6.54 15.61
N TYR A 489 -9.15 7.51 16.04
CA TYR A 489 -9.60 7.63 17.41
C TYR A 489 -11.01 7.06 17.57
N PRO A 490 -11.36 6.50 18.73
CA PRO A 490 -12.70 5.95 18.93
C PRO A 490 -13.79 6.94 18.54
N ASN A 491 -14.69 6.53 17.67
CA ASN A 491 -15.75 7.28 17.02
C ASN A 491 -15.36 8.11 15.78
N GLY A 492 -14.09 8.15 15.39
CA GLY A 492 -13.67 8.78 14.14
C GLY A 492 -13.87 10.29 14.02
N ILE A 493 -14.55 10.94 14.95
CA ILE A 493 -14.81 12.37 14.93
C ILE A 493 -14.03 13.04 16.04
N VAL A 494 -13.20 14.01 15.67
CA VAL A 494 -12.55 14.93 16.60
C VAL A 494 -13.29 16.27 16.49
N PRO A 495 -14.18 16.61 17.41
CA PRO A 495 -14.89 17.89 17.37
C PRO A 495 -13.89 19.04 17.54
N LYS A 496 -14.30 20.22 17.08
CA LYS A 496 -13.57 21.47 17.37
C LYS A 496 -13.38 21.57 18.89
N ASP A 497 -12.18 21.90 19.33
CA ASP A 497 -11.78 21.89 20.74
C ASP A 497 -12.03 20.53 21.42
N GLY A 498 -12.16 19.51 20.61
CA GLY A 498 -12.52 18.16 21.04
C GLY A 498 -11.44 17.56 21.90
N VAL A 499 -11.90 17.00 22.97
CA VAL A 499 -11.09 16.28 23.91
C VAL A 499 -10.91 14.87 23.42
N THR A 500 -9.68 14.41 23.41
CA THR A 500 -9.36 13.02 23.15
C THR A 500 -9.62 12.17 24.39
N ALA A 501 -9.28 10.90 24.30
CA ALA A 501 -9.50 9.96 25.39
C ALA A 501 -8.86 10.34 26.72
N ALA A 502 -7.84 11.19 26.74
CA ALA A 502 -7.14 11.57 27.97
C ALA A 502 -8.01 12.33 28.98
N SER A 503 -9.00 13.10 28.52
CA SER A 503 -9.94 13.83 29.37
C SER A 503 -11.28 13.10 29.57
N ALA A 504 -11.38 11.87 29.09
CA ALA A 504 -12.59 11.08 29.29
C ALA A 504 -12.80 10.71 30.78
N THR A 505 -14.06 10.53 31.16
CA THR A 505 -14.42 10.05 32.50
C THR A 505 -13.83 8.64 32.76
N PRO A 506 -13.72 8.19 34.01
CA PRO A 506 -13.27 6.82 34.31
C PRO A 506 -14.07 5.73 33.57
N SER A 507 -15.37 5.94 33.40
CA SER A 507 -16.21 5.01 32.64
C SER A 507 -15.86 5.00 31.16
N ASP A 508 -15.62 6.19 30.58
CA ASP A 508 -15.18 6.31 29.19
C ASP A 508 -13.78 5.74 28.99
N ARG A 509 -12.86 5.99 29.93
CA ARG A 509 -11.50 5.44 29.89
C ARG A 509 -11.52 3.91 29.85
N LYS A 510 -12.37 3.25 30.67
CA LYS A 510 -12.53 1.79 30.63
C LYS A 510 -13.08 1.30 29.29
N ARG A 511 -14.02 2.02 28.69
CA ARG A 511 -14.53 1.71 27.34
C ARG A 511 -13.45 1.89 26.29
N LEU A 512 -12.76 3.04 26.31
CA LEU A 512 -11.68 3.39 25.39
C LEU A 512 -10.51 2.41 25.49
N TRP A 513 -10.15 1.98 26.70
CA TRP A 513 -9.13 0.97 26.88
C TRP A 513 -9.48 -0.33 26.13
N ARG A 514 -10.74 -0.77 26.19
CA ARG A 514 -11.19 -1.96 25.46
C ARG A 514 -11.13 -1.77 23.93
N GLU A 515 -11.42 -0.57 23.45
CA GLU A 515 -11.38 -0.23 22.03
C GLU A 515 -9.94 -0.09 21.52
N LEU A 516 -9.05 0.45 22.33
CA LEU A 516 -7.63 0.55 22.04
C LEU A 516 -6.83 -0.68 22.46
N ALA A 517 -7.45 -1.57 23.21
CA ALA A 517 -6.77 -2.77 23.70
C ALA A 517 -6.31 -3.67 22.56
N VAL A 518 -5.26 -4.41 22.84
CA VAL A 518 -4.71 -5.35 21.89
C VAL A 518 -5.72 -6.45 21.57
N SER A 519 -6.05 -6.60 20.29
CA SER A 519 -6.96 -7.63 19.81
C SER A 519 -6.37 -9.04 19.98
N ARG A 520 -7.16 -10.05 19.59
CA ARG A 520 -6.74 -11.48 19.56
C ARG A 520 -5.38 -11.72 18.88
N PHE A 521 -5.01 -10.86 17.92
CA PHE A 521 -3.76 -10.99 17.17
C PHE A 521 -2.65 -10.04 17.66
N GLY A 522 -2.81 -9.44 18.80
CA GLY A 522 -1.83 -8.51 19.32
C GLY A 522 -1.96 -7.08 18.80
N LYS A 523 -3.06 -6.75 18.11
CA LYS A 523 -3.30 -5.44 17.52
C LYS A 523 -4.12 -4.53 18.42
N PRO A 524 -3.96 -3.19 18.33
CA PRO A 524 -4.89 -2.25 18.92
C PRO A 524 -6.32 -2.48 18.42
N GLY A 525 -7.32 -2.16 19.24
CA GLY A 525 -8.72 -2.30 18.86
C GLY A 525 -9.13 -1.45 17.65
N ASN A 526 -8.48 -0.28 17.49
CA ASN A 526 -8.66 0.63 16.35
C ASN A 526 -7.74 0.34 15.16
N TRP A 527 -7.06 -0.77 15.15
CA TRP A 527 -6.12 -1.14 14.08
C TRP A 527 -6.75 -1.27 12.70
N GLY A 528 -8.02 -1.59 12.65
CA GLY A 528 -8.77 -1.66 11.41
C GLY A 528 -9.06 -0.30 10.76
N GLU A 529 -8.70 0.81 11.40
CA GLU A 529 -8.99 2.18 10.98
C GLU A 529 -7.81 2.84 10.26
N GLN A 530 -7.98 4.09 9.84
CA GLN A 530 -6.98 4.82 9.03
C GLN A 530 -5.76 5.32 9.82
N GLY A 531 -5.59 4.90 11.02
CA GLY A 531 -4.45 5.22 11.86
C GLY A 531 -4.48 4.39 13.13
N SER A 532 -3.33 4.19 13.74
CA SER A 532 -3.19 3.42 14.96
C SER A 532 -2.78 4.31 16.11
N ASP A 533 -3.65 4.45 17.12
CA ASP A 533 -3.38 5.22 18.33
C ASP A 533 -2.56 4.43 19.34
N ALA A 534 -1.51 5.05 19.87
CA ALA A 534 -0.62 4.47 20.86
C ALA A 534 -1.07 4.81 22.30
N GLY A 535 -2.27 4.38 22.64
CA GLY A 535 -2.89 4.65 23.96
C GLY A 535 -3.73 5.93 23.95
N LEU A 536 -4.02 6.46 25.14
CA LEU A 536 -4.78 7.68 25.31
C LEU A 536 -3.87 8.90 25.18
N TYR A 537 -4.34 9.93 24.51
CA TYR A 537 -3.68 11.22 24.41
C TYR A 537 -4.70 12.30 24.06
N ASP A 538 -4.27 13.52 24.16
CA ASP A 538 -5.02 14.74 23.90
C ASP A 538 -4.44 15.42 22.66
N ASN A 539 -5.23 16.23 21.98
CA ASN A 539 -4.71 17.05 20.89
C ASN A 539 -3.58 17.99 21.34
N SER A 540 -3.57 18.35 22.62
CA SER A 540 -2.47 19.11 23.21
C SER A 540 -1.17 18.33 23.35
N ASP A 541 -1.21 17.02 23.31
CA ASP A 541 -0.01 16.15 23.37
C ASP A 541 0.72 16.09 22.02
N ILE A 542 0.08 16.47 20.92
CA ILE A 542 0.72 16.47 19.62
C ILE A 542 1.79 17.56 19.59
N TRP A 543 3.04 17.13 19.60
CA TRP A 543 4.19 18.01 19.58
C TRP A 543 4.84 18.11 18.20
N GLY A 544 4.97 16.98 17.51
CA GLY A 544 5.72 16.92 16.27
C GLY A 544 5.28 15.80 15.34
N VAL A 545 6.01 15.70 14.25
CA VAL A 545 5.84 14.67 13.21
C VAL A 545 7.18 13.97 12.97
N ARG A 546 7.12 12.65 12.76
CA ARG A 546 8.20 11.85 12.19
C ARG A 546 7.75 11.35 10.83
N ILE A 547 8.54 11.63 9.79
CA ILE A 547 8.35 11.04 8.47
C ILE A 547 9.26 9.83 8.35
N LEU A 548 8.67 8.72 7.95
CA LEU A 548 9.32 7.43 7.76
C LEU A 548 9.40 7.11 6.26
N LEU A 549 10.51 6.53 5.85
CA LEU A 549 10.69 5.93 4.53
C LEU A 549 10.59 4.42 4.62
N LEU A 550 10.00 3.80 3.62
CA LEU A 550 10.05 2.37 3.41
C LEU A 550 11.04 2.06 2.29
N GLU A 551 12.02 1.24 2.62
CA GLU A 551 12.95 0.71 1.63
C GLU A 551 12.37 -0.52 0.94
N PRO A 552 12.49 -0.60 -0.38
CA PRO A 552 12.15 -1.82 -1.10
C PRO A 552 13.11 -2.95 -0.73
N VAL A 553 12.62 -4.18 -0.83
CA VAL A 553 13.43 -5.40 -0.65
C VAL A 553 13.32 -6.22 -1.91
N SER A 554 14.44 -6.65 -2.47
CA SER A 554 14.42 -7.50 -3.64
C SER A 554 13.97 -8.92 -3.29
N ASP A 555 13.20 -9.54 -4.19
CA ASP A 555 12.81 -10.94 -4.08
C ASP A 555 14.03 -11.88 -4.07
N ALA A 556 15.10 -11.50 -4.75
CA ALA A 556 16.34 -12.27 -4.79
C ALA A 556 17.02 -12.37 -3.42
N VAL A 557 17.17 -11.24 -2.72
CA VAL A 557 17.75 -11.21 -1.37
C VAL A 557 16.87 -11.98 -0.38
N PHE A 558 15.55 -11.83 -0.51
CA PHE A 558 14.63 -12.56 0.34
C PHE A 558 14.77 -14.07 0.19
N ARG A 559 14.84 -14.60 -1.03
CA ARG A 559 14.99 -16.04 -1.27
C ARG A 559 16.30 -16.60 -0.74
N GLU A 560 17.38 -15.84 -0.83
CA GLU A 560 18.66 -16.25 -0.27
C GLU A 560 18.62 -16.38 1.26
N ARG A 561 17.86 -15.51 1.94
CA ARG A 561 17.81 -15.43 3.39
C ARG A 561 16.65 -16.15 4.07
N ARG A 562 15.70 -16.66 3.33
CA ARG A 562 14.54 -17.41 3.83
C ARG A 562 13.85 -16.75 5.04
N HIS A 563 12.75 -16.05 4.84
CA HIS A 563 11.81 -15.53 5.83
C HIS A 563 12.30 -14.49 6.86
N PHE A 564 13.61 -14.33 7.06
CA PHE A 564 14.16 -13.51 8.14
C PHE A 564 15.08 -12.39 7.65
N ALA A 565 14.98 -12.04 6.36
CA ALA A 565 15.90 -11.07 5.76
C ALA A 565 15.88 -9.70 6.44
N LEU A 566 14.78 -9.34 7.09
CA LEU A 566 14.59 -8.01 7.63
C LEU A 566 14.71 -7.92 9.13
N GLY A 567 14.57 -9.04 9.84
CA GLY A 567 14.69 -9.06 11.30
C GLY A 567 13.87 -7.99 12.02
N SER A 568 12.73 -7.59 11.45
CA SER A 568 11.76 -6.72 12.09
C SER A 568 10.44 -7.42 12.27
N ASN A 569 9.65 -6.94 13.21
CA ASN A 569 8.35 -7.52 13.49
C ASN A 569 7.33 -7.34 12.34
N SER A 570 7.61 -6.47 11.41
CA SER A 570 6.74 -6.16 10.27
C SER A 570 7.26 -6.70 8.95
N GLU A 571 8.48 -7.26 8.93
CA GLU A 571 9.19 -7.63 7.72
C GLU A 571 9.43 -6.45 6.75
N GLU A 572 9.31 -5.22 7.25
CA GLU A 572 9.52 -3.99 6.50
C GLU A 572 10.79 -3.28 6.96
N ARG A 573 11.53 -2.69 6.02
CA ARG A 573 12.71 -1.88 6.30
C ARG A 573 12.32 -0.42 6.34
N ILE A 574 12.21 0.13 7.56
CA ILE A 574 11.75 1.49 7.80
C ILE A 574 12.91 2.34 8.29
N ARG A 575 13.07 3.53 7.71
CA ARG A 575 14.06 4.53 8.09
C ARG A 575 13.36 5.83 8.49
N ILE A 576 14.00 6.59 9.38
CA ILE A 576 13.53 7.92 9.74
C ILE A 576 14.13 8.92 8.76
N LEU A 577 13.28 9.55 7.96
CA LEU A 577 13.66 10.64 7.07
C LEU A 577 13.82 11.95 7.84
N GLY A 578 12.98 12.21 8.82
CA GLY A 578 13.08 13.37 9.67
C GLY A 578 12.04 13.43 10.77
N GLU A 579 12.38 14.15 11.83
CA GLU A 579 11.48 14.50 12.93
C GLU A 579 11.48 16.02 13.10
N PHE A 580 10.34 16.64 13.25
CA PHE A 580 10.25 18.09 13.44
C PHE A 580 9.02 18.48 14.25
N PRO A 581 9.11 19.59 15.03
CA PRO A 581 7.99 20.12 15.79
C PRO A 581 6.97 20.82 14.88
N VAL A 582 5.67 20.76 15.22
CA VAL A 582 4.61 21.32 14.39
C VAL A 582 3.95 22.57 14.97
N ARG A 583 3.66 22.68 16.27
CA ARG A 583 2.85 23.80 16.77
C ARG A 583 3.48 24.62 17.90
N LYS A 584 4.65 24.33 18.37
CA LYS A 584 5.25 25.00 19.53
C LYS A 584 6.16 26.14 19.06
N PHE A 585 5.59 27.27 18.77
CA PHE A 585 6.34 28.49 18.43
C PHE A 585 6.89 29.18 19.67
N SER A 586 8.02 29.85 19.53
CA SER A 586 8.54 30.75 20.57
C SER A 586 7.72 32.04 20.62
N GLY A 587 7.40 32.55 21.82
CA GLY A 587 6.60 33.74 22.02
C GLY A 587 5.13 33.46 22.31
N ASP A 588 4.34 34.53 22.40
CA ASP A 588 2.93 34.46 22.81
C ASP A 588 1.98 34.22 21.62
N ASP A 589 2.49 34.37 20.38
CA ASP A 589 1.71 34.30 19.15
C ASP A 589 1.72 32.90 18.56
N GLN A 590 1.02 31.96 19.17
CA GLN A 590 0.74 30.68 18.54
C GLN A 590 -0.28 30.89 17.42
N PRO A 591 0.06 30.63 16.14
CA PRO A 591 -0.92 30.69 15.07
C PRO A 591 -2.08 29.75 15.31
N LEU A 592 -3.27 30.18 14.93
CA LEU A 592 -4.46 29.34 14.94
C LEU A 592 -4.79 28.90 13.51
N ASP A 593 -5.27 27.66 13.38
CA ASP A 593 -5.83 27.14 12.13
C ASP A 593 -7.24 27.74 11.88
N PRO A 594 -7.84 27.56 10.69
CA PRO A 594 -9.18 28.08 10.41
C PRO A 594 -10.28 27.55 11.33
N ASP A 595 -10.03 26.44 12.01
CA ASP A 595 -10.97 25.84 12.96
C ASP A 595 -10.79 26.40 14.38
N GLY A 596 -9.81 27.30 14.58
CA GLY A 596 -9.54 27.99 15.85
C GLY A 596 -8.65 27.19 16.81
N ASN A 597 -8.00 26.11 16.33
CA ASN A 597 -7.05 25.34 17.12
C ASN A 597 -5.62 25.86 16.91
N PRO A 598 -4.68 25.58 17.84
CA PRO A 598 -3.27 25.82 17.57
C PRO A 598 -2.86 25.15 16.25
N ASP A 599 -2.32 25.93 15.32
CA ASP A 599 -1.97 25.46 13.99
C ASP A 599 -0.92 24.33 14.04
N THR A 600 -1.23 23.19 13.44
CA THR A 600 -0.34 22.02 13.31
C THR A 600 0.05 21.75 11.87
N SER A 601 -0.22 22.70 10.98
CA SER A 601 0.16 22.57 9.58
C SER A 601 1.68 22.52 9.41
N PHE A 602 2.11 21.80 8.38
CA PHE A 602 3.52 21.79 7.99
C PHE A 602 3.67 21.62 6.49
N LEU A 603 4.85 21.95 6.02
CA LEU A 603 5.32 21.66 4.68
C LEU A 603 6.77 21.18 4.74
N ALA A 604 7.04 20.01 4.19
CA ALA A 604 8.35 19.39 4.19
C ALA A 604 8.75 18.98 2.76
N LYS A 605 10.02 19.18 2.41
CA LYS A 605 10.62 18.71 1.17
C LYS A 605 11.20 17.32 1.39
N VAL A 606 10.79 16.39 0.55
CA VAL A 606 11.14 14.97 0.65
C VAL A 606 11.65 14.42 -0.68
N PRO A 607 12.41 13.30 -0.67
CA PRO A 607 12.75 12.60 -1.91
C PRO A 607 11.49 12.16 -2.65
N ALA A 608 11.48 12.32 -3.97
CA ALA A 608 10.39 11.82 -4.81
C ALA A 608 10.61 10.33 -5.16
N ASP A 609 9.53 9.67 -5.64
CA ASP A 609 9.53 8.27 -6.09
C ASP A 609 9.93 7.24 -5.03
N VAL A 610 9.68 7.57 -3.77
CA VAL A 610 9.84 6.68 -2.63
C VAL A 610 8.54 6.58 -1.83
N ALA A 611 8.32 5.46 -1.17
CA ALA A 611 7.18 5.30 -0.28
C ALA A 611 7.50 5.89 1.09
N TRP A 612 6.61 6.71 1.60
CA TRP A 612 6.74 7.33 2.92
C TRP A 612 5.43 7.28 3.71
N THR A 613 5.53 7.36 5.01
CA THR A 613 4.40 7.51 5.93
C THR A 613 4.79 8.40 7.10
N PHE A 614 3.88 8.68 8.02
CA PHE A 614 4.19 9.55 9.14
C PHE A 614 3.59 9.08 10.47
N GLN A 615 4.23 9.51 11.53
CA GLN A 615 3.82 9.36 12.91
C GLN A 615 3.66 10.73 13.54
N THR A 616 2.60 10.94 14.32
CA THR A 616 2.52 12.08 15.24
C THR A 616 3.25 11.73 16.53
N LEU A 617 3.95 12.70 17.09
CA LEU A 617 4.83 12.51 18.23
C LEU A 617 4.41 13.40 19.42
N ASP A 618 4.61 12.88 20.64
CA ASP A 618 4.57 13.68 21.86
C ASP A 618 5.90 14.45 22.07
N ASN A 619 5.97 15.21 23.15
CA ASN A 619 7.16 15.98 23.51
C ASN A 619 8.38 15.13 23.91
N ASN A 620 8.22 13.82 24.12
CA ASN A 620 9.29 12.85 24.35
C ASN A 620 9.74 12.16 23.06
N GLY A 621 9.16 12.54 21.91
CA GLY A 621 9.42 11.90 20.63
C GLY A 621 8.77 10.52 20.48
N MET A 622 7.79 10.17 21.31
CA MET A 622 7.06 8.92 21.26
C MET A 622 5.85 9.03 20.37
N VAL A 623 5.54 7.97 19.67
CA VAL A 623 4.39 7.91 18.76
C VAL A 623 3.08 8.03 19.52
N LEU A 624 2.24 8.97 19.09
CA LEU A 624 0.84 9.11 19.49
C LEU A 624 -0.09 8.38 18.56
N ASN A 625 0.13 8.56 17.26
CA ASN A 625 -0.63 7.95 16.19
C ASN A 625 0.27 7.68 14.99
N MET A 626 0.01 6.62 14.26
CA MET A 626 0.72 6.29 13.04
C MET A 626 -0.27 6.11 11.89
N ALA A 627 -0.01 6.78 10.78
CA ALA A 627 -0.74 6.53 9.54
C ALA A 627 -0.47 5.11 9.04
N GLN A 628 -1.53 4.40 8.62
CA GLN A 628 -1.42 3.02 8.15
C GLN A 628 -1.38 2.91 6.64
N THR A 629 -1.16 4.01 5.95
CA THR A 629 -1.11 4.09 4.49
C THR A 629 0.22 4.66 4.05
N TRP A 630 0.82 4.04 3.04
CA TRP A 630 1.99 4.58 2.38
C TRP A 630 1.58 5.68 1.40
N HIS A 631 2.44 6.67 1.25
CA HIS A 631 2.25 7.84 0.40
C HIS A 631 3.42 7.97 -0.56
N GLN A 632 3.22 8.69 -1.65
CA GLN A 632 4.25 9.03 -2.61
C GLN A 632 4.11 10.47 -3.08
N VAL A 633 5.18 11.02 -3.59
CA VAL A 633 5.19 12.22 -4.44
C VAL A 633 6.07 11.97 -5.65
N ARG A 634 5.67 12.53 -6.79
CA ARG A 634 6.47 12.53 -8.00
C ARG A 634 7.42 13.75 -8.02
N PRO A 635 8.51 13.71 -8.81
CA PRO A 635 9.40 14.87 -8.95
C PRO A 635 8.66 16.17 -9.29
N GLY A 636 8.82 17.18 -8.44
CA GLY A 636 8.12 18.46 -8.59
C GLY A 636 6.68 18.51 -8.08
N GLU A 637 6.15 17.42 -7.52
CA GLU A 637 4.78 17.36 -6.99
C GLU A 637 4.67 18.04 -5.62
N ILE A 638 3.53 18.71 -5.37
CA ILE A 638 3.13 19.24 -4.07
C ILE A 638 1.90 18.47 -3.59
N ARG A 639 2.02 17.85 -2.42
CA ARG A 639 0.93 17.12 -1.73
C ARG A 639 0.73 17.74 -0.35
N ASN A 640 -0.14 18.75 -0.27
CA ASN A 640 -0.45 19.49 0.96
C ASN A 640 -1.93 19.42 1.37
N ASN A 641 -2.70 18.59 0.67
CA ASN A 641 -4.14 18.42 0.90
C ASN A 641 -4.47 17.23 1.84
N CYS A 642 -3.53 16.84 2.71
CA CYS A 642 -3.70 15.67 3.59
C CYS A 642 -4.62 15.94 4.80
N GLY A 643 -4.85 17.20 5.13
CA GLY A 643 -5.69 17.57 6.28
C GLY A 643 -7.16 17.24 6.06
N GLY A 644 -7.59 16.12 6.64
CA GLY A 644 -8.94 15.57 6.50
C GLY A 644 -9.04 14.34 5.58
N CYS A 645 -8.00 13.96 4.85
CA CYS A 645 -7.99 12.70 4.11
C CYS A 645 -8.13 11.48 5.02
N HIS A 646 -7.55 11.54 6.20
CA HIS A 646 -7.68 10.49 7.22
C HIS A 646 -8.85 10.72 8.18
N ALA A 647 -9.59 11.80 8.00
CA ALA A 647 -10.84 12.09 8.72
C ALA A 647 -12.00 12.04 7.72
N HIS A 648 -12.32 10.86 7.26
CA HIS A 648 -13.24 10.61 6.15
C HIS A 648 -14.66 11.15 6.35
N SER A 649 -15.06 11.39 7.59
CA SER A 649 -16.35 11.96 7.96
C SER A 649 -16.30 13.47 8.21
N GLN A 650 -15.13 14.11 8.09
CA GLN A 650 -14.94 15.52 8.40
C GLN A 650 -14.57 16.32 7.14
N GLN A 651 -14.92 17.60 7.15
CA GLN A 651 -14.48 18.54 6.10
C GLN A 651 -12.98 18.83 6.28
N PRO A 652 -12.18 18.76 5.22
CA PRO A 652 -10.77 19.10 5.27
C PRO A 652 -10.55 20.56 5.70
N THR A 653 -9.54 20.81 6.53
CA THR A 653 -9.05 22.15 6.78
C THR A 653 -8.33 22.66 5.53
N ARG A 654 -8.67 23.84 5.05
CA ARG A 654 -8.06 24.43 3.85
C ARG A 654 -6.61 24.81 4.13
N PHE A 655 -5.67 24.23 3.39
CA PHE A 655 -4.24 24.45 3.57
C PHE A 655 -3.84 25.93 3.37
N GLU A 656 -4.43 26.61 2.41
CA GLU A 656 -4.14 28.01 2.06
C GLU A 656 -4.39 29.01 3.21
N LEU A 657 -5.15 28.59 4.22
CA LEU A 657 -5.48 29.40 5.38
C LEU A 657 -4.61 29.09 6.61
N THR A 658 -3.63 28.21 6.47
CA THR A 658 -2.78 27.75 7.57
C THR A 658 -1.43 28.49 7.62
N ALA A 659 -0.72 28.33 8.72
CA ALA A 659 0.62 28.89 8.89
C ALA A 659 1.62 28.36 7.85
N ALA A 660 1.51 27.08 7.47
CA ALA A 660 2.42 26.47 6.50
C ALA A 660 2.24 26.97 5.05
N ALA A 661 1.12 27.66 4.77
CA ALA A 661 0.89 28.29 3.47
C ALA A 661 1.44 29.72 3.36
N ARG A 662 1.94 30.30 4.45
CA ARG A 662 2.47 31.66 4.43
C ARG A 662 3.77 31.75 3.64
N PRO A 663 4.03 32.84 2.90
CA PRO A 663 5.26 32.98 2.10
C PRO A 663 6.55 32.95 2.92
N ASP A 664 6.49 33.34 4.20
CA ASP A 664 7.62 33.36 5.14
C ASP A 664 7.82 32.04 5.88
N TYR A 665 6.95 31.05 5.66
CA TYR A 665 7.09 29.74 6.28
C TYR A 665 8.37 29.04 5.81
N LYS A 666 9.20 28.64 6.75
CA LYS A 666 10.41 27.86 6.46
C LYS A 666 10.06 26.37 6.36
N ILE A 667 10.13 25.86 5.15
CA ILE A 667 9.89 24.42 4.93
C ILE A 667 10.96 23.57 5.62
N TRP A 668 10.56 22.37 6.03
CA TRP A 668 11.49 21.37 6.52
C TRP A 668 12.17 20.69 5.32
N ASP A 669 13.46 20.98 5.10
CA ASP A 669 14.23 20.31 4.02
C ASP A 669 14.83 19.02 4.55
N LEU A 670 14.19 17.89 4.25
CA LEU A 670 14.60 16.55 4.65
C LEU A 670 15.45 15.85 3.59
N THR A 671 15.82 16.56 2.53
CA THR A 671 16.61 16.00 1.41
C THR A 671 18.11 16.24 1.53
N SER A 672 18.52 17.18 2.37
CA SER A 672 19.92 17.53 2.58
C SER A 672 20.49 16.98 3.89
N LYS A 673 19.66 16.87 4.90
CA LYS A 673 20.02 16.32 6.23
C LYS A 673 18.78 15.89 6.99
N THR A 674 18.92 14.88 7.82
CA THR A 674 17.82 14.40 8.67
C THR A 674 17.71 15.29 9.91
N THR A 675 16.56 15.93 10.10
CA THR A 675 16.19 16.57 11.35
C THR A 675 15.74 15.52 12.36
N LEU A 676 16.14 15.65 13.61
CA LEU A 676 15.74 14.76 14.69
C LEU A 676 15.37 15.59 15.92
N PHE A 677 14.43 15.12 16.73
CA PHE A 677 14.21 15.70 18.04
C PHE A 677 15.47 15.54 18.89
N ALA A 678 15.93 16.65 19.46
CA ALA A 678 16.95 16.61 20.48
C ALA A 678 16.36 16.06 21.79
N ALA A 679 17.17 15.35 22.55
CA ALA A 679 16.76 14.87 23.88
C ALA A 679 16.30 16.00 24.84
N GLN A 680 16.74 17.22 24.59
CA GLN A 680 16.30 18.42 25.31
C GLN A 680 14.85 18.83 24.99
N ALA A 681 14.28 18.38 23.89
CA ALA A 681 12.86 18.60 23.57
C ALA A 681 11.94 17.98 24.64
N ALA A 682 12.36 16.93 25.28
CA ALA A 682 11.68 16.30 26.42
C ALA A 682 11.45 17.24 27.63
N ASN A 683 12.07 18.41 27.66
CA ASN A 683 11.91 19.40 28.72
C ASN A 683 10.84 20.46 28.39
N ASN A 684 9.92 20.21 27.46
CA ASN A 684 8.89 21.14 27.01
C ASN A 684 9.43 22.47 26.43
N GLN A 685 10.64 22.46 25.87
CA GLN A 685 11.17 23.66 25.22
C GLN A 685 10.33 23.99 23.99
N LYS A 686 9.92 25.26 23.87
CA LYS A 686 9.22 25.75 22.69
C LYS A 686 10.14 25.69 21.45
N TRP A 687 9.57 25.40 20.30
CA TRP A 687 10.28 25.48 19.03
C TRP A 687 10.62 26.94 18.71
N ASP A 688 11.86 27.19 18.37
CA ASP A 688 12.34 28.49 17.91
C ASP A 688 12.98 28.36 16.53
N TRP A 689 12.39 29.03 15.56
CA TRP A 689 12.84 29.05 14.17
C TRP A 689 14.24 29.61 13.98
N GLN A 690 14.65 30.57 14.81
CA GLN A 690 15.93 31.24 14.66
C GLN A 690 17.07 30.39 15.21
N THR A 691 16.85 29.76 16.33
CA THR A 691 17.88 28.98 17.05
C THR A 691 17.81 27.49 16.77
N SER A 692 16.78 27.02 16.07
CA SER A 692 16.49 25.58 15.86
C SER A 692 16.44 24.80 17.18
N THR A 693 15.92 25.42 18.22
CA THR A 693 15.79 24.80 19.55
C THR A 693 14.94 23.52 19.45
N SER A 694 15.32 22.50 20.19
CA SER A 694 14.64 21.20 20.23
C SER A 694 14.87 20.29 19.02
N VAL A 695 15.71 20.68 18.08
CA VAL A 695 16.06 19.87 16.90
C VAL A 695 17.57 19.72 16.79
N GLU A 696 18.01 18.54 16.44
CA GLU A 696 19.38 18.23 16.03
C GLU A 696 19.41 17.71 14.59
N TYR A 697 20.56 17.72 13.95
CA TYR A 697 20.72 17.31 12.58
C TYR A 697 21.68 16.12 12.47
N ALA A 698 21.25 15.10 11.75
CA ALA A 698 22.09 13.95 11.42
C ALA A 698 22.39 13.92 9.91
N PRO A 699 23.55 13.44 9.49
CA PRO A 699 23.82 13.20 8.08
C PRO A 699 23.01 11.98 7.59
N GLY A 700 22.30 12.13 6.47
CA GLY A 700 21.51 11.07 5.87
C GLY A 700 20.30 10.66 6.69
N VAL A 701 19.65 9.57 6.30
CA VAL A 701 18.51 9.00 7.04
C VAL A 701 18.97 8.38 8.36
N LYS A 702 18.08 8.36 9.33
CA LYS A 702 18.37 7.72 10.63
C LYS A 702 17.67 6.37 10.70
N ASP A 703 18.46 5.37 10.98
CA ASP A 703 18.00 4.05 11.40
C ASP A 703 18.45 3.77 12.85
N VAL A 704 17.77 2.84 13.49
CA VAL A 704 18.15 2.31 14.79
C VAL A 704 18.08 0.80 14.71
N GLU A 705 19.19 0.14 14.98
CA GLU A 705 19.34 -1.29 14.82
C GLU A 705 19.79 -1.94 16.13
N PHE A 706 19.34 -3.16 16.39
CA PHE A 706 19.52 -3.83 17.67
C PHE A 706 20.99 -4.03 18.05
N TYR A 707 21.79 -4.66 17.22
CA TYR A 707 23.17 -5.01 17.56
C TYR A 707 24.08 -3.81 17.70
N ARG A 708 23.86 -2.79 16.86
CA ARG A 708 24.67 -1.57 16.84
C ARG A 708 24.26 -0.59 17.93
N ASP A 709 22.95 -0.40 18.12
CA ASP A 709 22.44 0.73 18.92
C ASP A 709 21.83 0.31 20.26
N ILE A 710 21.14 -0.84 20.30
CA ILE A 710 20.35 -1.24 21.48
C ILE A 710 21.13 -2.20 22.40
N ARG A 711 21.73 -3.23 21.81
CA ARG A 711 22.47 -4.25 22.56
C ARG A 711 23.58 -3.67 23.46
N PRO A 712 24.42 -2.73 23.00
CA PRO A 712 25.45 -2.15 23.86
C PRO A 712 24.87 -1.41 25.09
N LEU A 713 23.72 -0.77 24.95
CA LEU A 713 23.01 -0.10 26.03
C LEU A 713 22.46 -1.09 27.04
N LEU A 714 21.87 -2.20 26.57
CA LEU A 714 21.39 -3.28 27.43
C LEU A 714 22.54 -3.93 28.20
N GLU A 715 23.64 -4.29 27.51
CA GLU A 715 24.81 -4.91 28.11
C GLU A 715 25.43 -4.03 29.21
N ARG A 716 25.51 -2.74 28.94
CA ARG A 716 26.08 -1.78 29.88
C ARG A 716 25.22 -1.52 31.12
N SER A 717 23.89 -1.40 30.93
CA SER A 717 23.02 -0.83 31.97
C SER A 717 22.00 -1.83 32.54
N CYS A 718 21.77 -2.99 31.90
CA CYS A 718 20.66 -3.89 32.25
C CYS A 718 21.09 -5.34 32.53
N VAL A 719 22.00 -5.88 31.71
CA VAL A 719 22.43 -7.28 31.76
C VAL A 719 23.05 -7.70 33.10
N ALA A 720 23.65 -6.78 33.83
CA ALA A 720 24.21 -7.06 35.16
C ALA A 720 23.20 -7.71 36.14
N CYS A 721 21.88 -7.45 35.93
CA CYS A 721 20.78 -8.05 36.71
C CYS A 721 19.90 -8.96 35.84
N HIS A 722 19.78 -8.69 34.56
CA HIS A 722 18.90 -9.37 33.61
C HIS A 722 19.68 -10.26 32.65
N SER A 723 20.40 -11.25 33.15
CA SER A 723 21.23 -12.16 32.37
C SER A 723 20.79 -13.61 32.49
N HIS A 724 20.79 -14.32 31.35
CA HIS A 724 20.58 -15.78 31.33
C HIS A 724 21.67 -16.57 32.09
N GLN A 725 22.81 -15.93 32.39
CA GLN A 725 23.86 -16.53 33.19
C GLN A 725 23.52 -16.58 34.69
N HIS A 726 22.52 -15.82 35.11
CA HIS A 726 22.00 -15.91 36.47
C HIS A 726 21.03 -17.07 36.60
N GLN A 727 21.13 -17.87 37.63
CA GLN A 727 20.21 -18.97 37.91
C GLN A 727 18.76 -18.46 38.05
N SER A 728 18.59 -17.21 38.52
CA SER A 728 17.31 -16.51 38.60
C SER A 728 17.56 -15.05 38.22
N PRO A 729 17.41 -14.71 36.93
CA PRO A 729 17.50 -13.32 36.48
C PRO A 729 16.48 -12.45 37.21
N ALA A 730 16.81 -11.17 37.42
CA ALA A 730 15.88 -10.23 38.02
C ALA A 730 14.57 -10.20 37.24
N GLY A 731 13.44 -10.32 37.93
CA GLY A 731 12.12 -10.41 37.28
C GLY A 731 11.98 -11.59 36.32
N LYS A 732 12.80 -12.65 36.43
CA LYS A 732 12.85 -13.81 35.51
C LYS A 732 13.06 -13.41 34.03
N LEU A 733 13.66 -12.24 33.78
CA LEU A 733 13.89 -11.66 32.47
C LEU A 733 15.39 -11.67 32.14
N ALA A 734 15.78 -12.32 31.04
CA ALA A 734 17.12 -12.28 30.48
C ALA A 734 17.13 -11.40 29.22
N LEU A 735 17.86 -10.29 29.28
CA LEU A 735 18.00 -9.33 28.17
C LEU A 735 19.22 -9.61 27.29
N ASP A 736 20.03 -10.60 27.65
CA ASP A 736 21.20 -11.08 26.91
C ASP A 736 20.98 -12.43 26.21
N ASP A 737 19.74 -12.89 26.10
CA ASP A 737 19.42 -14.10 25.34
C ASP A 737 19.21 -13.73 23.84
N TYR A 738 20.27 -13.88 23.06
CA TYR A 738 20.28 -13.58 21.62
C TYR A 738 20.24 -14.83 20.74
N ARG A 739 20.03 -16.02 21.32
CA ARG A 739 20.10 -17.30 20.59
C ARG A 739 19.09 -17.40 19.46
N SER A 740 17.87 -16.95 19.70
CA SER A 740 16.85 -16.93 18.64
C SER A 740 17.06 -15.80 17.64
N ALA A 741 17.67 -14.68 18.06
CA ALA A 741 17.96 -13.59 17.12
C ALA A 741 18.93 -14.01 16.01
N GLN A 742 19.91 -14.85 16.33
CA GLN A 742 20.85 -15.37 15.33
C GLN A 742 20.20 -16.34 14.33
N LYS A 743 19.13 -17.02 14.73
CA LYS A 743 18.46 -18.02 13.92
C LYS A 743 17.23 -17.44 13.21
N ASP A 744 16.44 -16.67 13.93
CA ASP A 744 15.09 -16.30 13.53
C ASP A 744 14.91 -14.77 13.35
N GLY A 745 15.94 -13.98 13.61
CA GLY A 745 15.90 -12.51 13.47
C GLY A 745 15.08 -11.80 14.56
N ILE A 746 14.77 -12.48 15.65
CA ILE A 746 13.89 -11.95 16.69
C ILE A 746 14.54 -12.16 18.05
N VAL A 747 14.51 -11.13 18.88
CA VAL A 747 14.95 -11.23 20.26
C VAL A 747 13.80 -11.77 21.12
N PRO A 748 13.95 -12.88 21.84
CA PRO A 748 12.83 -13.54 22.52
C PRO A 748 12.02 -12.65 23.45
N TRP A 749 12.67 -11.71 24.14
CA TRP A 749 12.02 -10.77 25.03
C TRP A 749 11.33 -9.59 24.28
N ALA A 750 11.63 -9.44 23.01
CA ALA A 750 10.99 -8.45 22.13
C ALA A 750 9.91 -9.06 21.25
N GLU A 751 9.76 -10.38 21.25
CA GLU A 751 8.85 -11.10 20.37
C GLU A 751 7.44 -11.27 20.92
N ASN A 752 6.50 -11.43 19.99
CA ASN A 752 5.08 -11.58 20.26
C ASN A 752 4.56 -13.02 20.17
N VAL A 753 5.23 -13.90 19.47
CA VAL A 753 4.64 -15.15 18.98
C VAL A 753 5.22 -16.40 19.62
N HIS A 754 6.50 -16.44 19.92
CA HIS A 754 7.16 -17.62 20.43
C HIS A 754 7.80 -17.39 21.79
N ILE A 755 6.99 -17.54 22.81
CA ILE A 755 7.46 -17.50 24.17
C ILE A 755 8.02 -18.87 24.52
N PRO A 756 9.27 -18.98 24.98
CA PRO A 756 9.75 -20.19 25.59
C PRO A 756 8.78 -20.65 26.66
N LYS A 757 8.48 -21.94 26.72
CA LYS A 757 7.50 -22.51 27.66
C LYS A 757 7.82 -22.20 29.12
N GLU A 758 9.06 -21.78 29.38
CA GLU A 758 9.62 -21.53 30.70
C GLU A 758 9.53 -20.06 31.15
N LEU A 759 9.11 -19.11 30.29
CA LEU A 759 8.98 -17.71 30.67
C LEU A 759 7.52 -17.30 30.80
N PRO A 760 7.12 -16.59 31.88
CA PRO A 760 5.80 -16.02 31.99
C PRO A 760 5.50 -15.11 30.80
N ARG A 761 4.41 -15.33 30.11
CA ARG A 761 3.99 -14.62 28.88
C ARG A 761 3.90 -13.11 29.04
N THR A 762 3.81 -12.60 30.25
CA THR A 762 3.81 -11.18 30.60
C THR A 762 5.12 -10.47 30.33
N TYR A 763 6.24 -11.15 30.42
CA TYR A 763 7.57 -10.54 30.19
C TYR A 763 7.97 -10.51 28.73
N ALA A 764 7.41 -11.39 27.91
CA ALA A 764 7.69 -11.42 26.47
C ALA A 764 7.12 -10.23 25.70
N ARG A 765 6.50 -9.25 26.38
CA ARG A 765 5.90 -8.08 25.74
C ARG A 765 6.48 -6.79 26.20
N LEU A 766 7.75 -6.79 26.53
CA LEU A 766 8.41 -5.57 26.97
C LEU A 766 8.32 -4.45 25.95
N VAL A 767 8.34 -4.78 24.67
CA VAL A 767 8.27 -3.77 23.62
C VAL A 767 6.90 -3.66 22.98
N GLN A 768 5.94 -4.44 23.40
CA GLN A 768 4.59 -4.56 22.84
C GLN A 768 4.44 -4.12 21.39
N PHE A 769 4.78 -4.77 20.60
CA PHE A 769 5.10 -5.15 19.74
C PHE A 769 4.75 -5.49 18.61
N SER A 770 5.06 -6.15 18.09
CA SER A 770 5.13 -6.72 16.76
C SER A 770 4.29 -6.08 15.66
N TRP A 771 3.26 -5.38 15.97
CA TRP A 771 2.37 -4.86 14.97
C TRP A 771 2.01 -3.41 15.13
N ALA A 772 2.51 -2.76 16.14
CA ALA A 772 1.92 -1.50 16.56
C ALA A 772 2.86 -0.31 16.65
N TYR A 773 4.17 -0.50 16.57
CA TYR A 773 5.14 0.61 16.60
C TYR A 773 4.80 1.65 17.70
N GLN A 774 4.59 1.18 18.92
CA GLN A 774 3.98 1.97 19.98
C GLN A 774 4.87 2.04 21.21
N SER A 775 5.92 2.85 21.18
CA SER A 775 6.83 3.05 22.33
C SER A 775 6.10 3.49 23.60
N ARG A 776 5.05 4.32 23.50
CA ARG A 776 4.24 4.75 24.64
C ARG A 776 3.55 3.61 25.39
N ARG A 777 3.29 2.49 24.73
CA ARG A 777 2.65 1.31 25.33
C ARG A 777 3.64 0.21 25.71
N SER A 778 4.93 0.46 25.50
CA SER A 778 5.99 -0.49 25.80
C SER A 778 6.32 -0.54 27.29
N PRO A 779 6.15 -1.67 27.98
CA PRO A 779 6.59 -1.81 29.37
C PRO A 779 8.10 -1.58 29.54
N LEU A 780 8.94 -1.89 28.53
CA LEU A 780 10.36 -1.57 28.55
C LEU A 780 10.56 -0.05 28.66
N ILE A 781 9.83 0.72 27.85
CA ILE A 781 9.91 2.19 27.89
C ILE A 781 9.39 2.73 29.21
N TRP A 782 8.29 2.18 29.74
CA TRP A 782 7.78 2.59 31.06
C TRP A 782 8.82 2.36 32.16
N LYS A 783 9.52 1.24 32.11
CA LYS A 783 10.62 0.96 33.05
C LYS A 783 11.78 1.93 32.89
N ILE A 784 12.18 2.25 31.68
CA ILE A 784 13.26 3.20 31.37
C ILE A 784 12.90 4.61 31.85
N TYR A 785 11.63 5.01 31.72
CA TYR A 785 11.14 6.34 32.12
C TYR A 785 10.61 6.39 33.57
N GLY A 786 10.42 5.24 34.21
CA GLY A 786 9.96 5.13 35.61
C GLY A 786 8.47 5.42 35.82
N GLN A 787 7.67 5.38 34.76
CA GLN A 787 6.22 5.65 34.81
C GLN A 787 5.48 5.01 33.63
N ARG A 788 4.17 4.81 33.81
CA ARG A 788 3.27 4.42 32.70
C ARG A 788 3.07 5.61 31.77
N LEU A 789 3.10 5.39 30.46
CA LEU A 789 3.12 6.45 29.44
C LEU A 789 1.99 6.40 28.41
N ASP A 790 1.16 5.35 28.45
CA ASP A 790 0.07 5.16 27.49
C ASP A 790 -1.19 5.97 27.80
N GLY A 791 -1.13 6.90 28.76
CA GLY A 791 -2.24 7.76 29.16
C GLY A 791 -3.28 7.07 30.07
N PHE A 792 -3.17 5.78 30.29
CA PHE A 792 -4.00 5.05 31.26
C PHE A 792 -3.35 5.04 32.65
N HIS A 793 -4.18 4.81 33.68
CA HIS A 793 -3.74 4.54 35.05
C HIS A 793 -3.93 3.05 35.35
N ASN A 794 -3.14 2.53 36.27
CA ASN A 794 -3.27 1.13 36.72
C ASN A 794 -4.69 0.83 37.26
N ASP A 795 -5.37 1.83 37.81
CA ASP A 795 -6.71 1.70 38.37
C ASP A 795 -7.84 1.77 37.31
N ASP A 796 -7.55 2.16 36.09
CA ASP A 796 -8.55 2.25 35.00
C ASP A 796 -9.13 0.89 34.69
N ILE A 797 -8.37 -0.18 34.96
CA ILE A 797 -8.75 -1.55 34.70
C ILE A 797 -8.38 -2.37 35.91
N ALA A 798 -9.38 -2.88 36.60
CA ALA A 798 -9.16 -3.81 37.70
C ALA A 798 -8.57 -5.11 37.13
N SER A 799 -7.26 -5.18 37.13
CA SER A 799 -6.54 -6.43 36.90
C SER A 799 -6.35 -7.10 38.29
N PRO A 800 -6.71 -8.37 38.44
CA PRO A 800 -6.28 -9.09 39.66
C PRO A 800 -4.75 -9.05 39.68
N PRO A 801 -4.12 -8.88 40.87
CA PRO A 801 -2.68 -8.89 40.96
C PRO A 801 -2.17 -10.20 40.35
N LEU A 802 -1.22 -10.10 39.43
CA LEU A 802 -0.57 -11.25 38.83
C LEU A 802 0.30 -11.89 39.92
N ASP A 803 -0.07 -13.10 40.32
CA ASP A 803 0.81 -13.92 41.13
C ASP A 803 1.88 -14.53 40.23
N TYR A 804 2.97 -13.77 40.05
CA TYR A 804 4.10 -14.18 39.20
C TYR A 804 4.84 -15.43 39.74
N GLU A 805 4.58 -15.83 40.95
CA GLU A 805 5.16 -17.06 41.53
C GLU A 805 4.40 -18.32 41.13
N ASN A 806 3.16 -18.16 40.65
CA ASN A 806 2.31 -19.24 40.22
C ASN A 806 2.08 -19.23 38.70
N GLU A 807 2.97 -19.91 37.99
CA GLU A 807 2.96 -20.00 36.53
C GLU A 807 1.63 -20.51 35.94
N LYS A 808 0.97 -21.42 36.66
CA LYS A 808 -0.34 -21.97 36.27
C LYS A 808 -1.41 -20.88 36.29
N ASN A 809 -1.41 -20.00 37.27
CA ASN A 809 -2.37 -18.90 37.39
C ASN A 809 -2.13 -17.83 36.31
N VAL A 810 -0.87 -17.56 35.96
CA VAL A 810 -0.52 -16.64 34.90
C VAL A 810 -0.93 -17.19 33.53
N LEU A 811 -0.71 -18.47 33.27
CA LEU A 811 -1.14 -19.13 32.02
C LEU A 811 -2.66 -19.22 31.93
N GLU A 812 -3.35 -19.56 33.03
CA GLU A 812 -4.80 -19.61 33.08
C GLU A 812 -5.43 -18.25 32.92
N TRP A 813 -4.83 -17.20 33.51
CA TRP A 813 -5.24 -15.83 33.34
C TRP A 813 -5.04 -15.35 31.86
N CYS A 814 -3.92 -15.72 31.25
CA CYS A 814 -3.69 -15.43 29.81
C CYS A 814 -4.66 -16.19 28.89
N HIS A 815 -5.13 -17.36 29.30
CA HIS A 815 -6.13 -18.14 28.54
C HIS A 815 -7.57 -17.71 28.81
N GLN A 816 -7.92 -17.34 30.02
CA GLN A 816 -9.28 -16.92 30.40
C GLN A 816 -9.61 -15.52 29.91
N ARG A 817 -8.66 -14.61 29.86
CA ARG A 817 -8.80 -13.31 29.23
C ARG A 817 -8.61 -13.47 27.73
N LYS A 818 -9.56 -14.13 27.09
CA LYS A 818 -9.61 -14.33 25.65
C LYS A 818 -9.18 -13.05 24.92
N ASN A 819 -7.88 -12.87 24.81
CA ASN A 819 -7.19 -12.01 23.85
C ASN A 819 -7.39 -10.48 23.89
N LYS A 820 -8.21 -9.93 24.79
CA LYS A 820 -8.50 -8.47 24.80
C LYS A 820 -7.81 -7.67 25.90
N GLU A 821 -7.19 -8.31 26.88
CA GLU A 821 -6.73 -7.64 28.10
C GLU A 821 -5.29 -8.05 28.41
N ARG A 822 -4.36 -7.78 27.52
CA ARG A 822 -2.97 -8.17 27.68
C ARG A 822 -2.03 -7.04 28.12
N ASP A 823 -2.57 -5.85 28.41
CA ASP A 823 -1.80 -4.77 28.99
C ASP A 823 -1.51 -5.07 30.46
N VAL A 824 -0.30 -4.77 30.87
CA VAL A 824 0.15 -4.94 32.24
C VAL A 824 0.17 -3.59 32.95
N ASP A 825 -0.02 -3.59 34.25
CA ASP A 825 0.15 -2.40 35.05
C ASP A 825 1.64 -2.05 35.20
N TYR A 826 1.95 -0.78 35.28
CA TYR A 826 3.26 -0.35 35.68
C TYR A 826 3.44 -0.61 37.20
N ALA A 827 4.47 -1.38 37.56
CA ALA A 827 4.79 -1.67 38.94
C ALA A 827 6.30 -1.68 39.18
N GLY A 828 6.71 -1.40 40.43
CA GLY A 828 8.11 -1.39 40.85
C GLY A 828 8.89 -0.16 40.40
N SER A 829 10.21 -0.20 40.56
CA SER A 829 11.11 0.93 40.28
C SER A 829 11.43 1.11 38.81
N SER A 830 11.94 2.28 38.45
CA SER A 830 12.60 2.54 37.17
C SER A 830 13.79 1.59 36.94
N MET A 831 14.20 1.44 35.68
CA MET A 831 15.35 0.64 35.26
C MET A 831 16.37 1.50 34.51
N PRO A 832 17.66 1.47 34.89
CA PRO A 832 18.22 0.80 36.06
C PRO A 832 17.69 1.39 37.38
N PRO A 833 17.51 0.56 38.43
CA PRO A 833 17.00 1.08 39.71
C PRO A 833 18.04 2.02 40.38
N PRO A 834 17.58 3.05 41.09
CA PRO A 834 18.49 4.04 41.76
C PRO A 834 19.57 3.39 42.59
N GLU A 835 19.29 2.30 43.28
CA GLU A 835 20.22 1.55 44.11
C GLU A 835 21.33 0.90 43.27
N ALA A 836 21.02 0.43 42.05
CA ALA A 836 22.02 -0.12 41.15
C ALA A 836 22.90 0.98 40.56
N ILE A 837 22.35 2.14 40.29
CA ILE A 837 23.10 3.31 39.84
C ILE A 837 24.07 3.77 40.97
N ALA A 838 23.61 3.81 42.18
CA ALA A 838 24.39 4.16 43.37
C ALA A 838 25.42 3.08 43.77
N GLY A 839 25.26 1.84 43.29
CA GLY A 839 26.10 0.70 43.63
C GLY A 839 25.75 0.05 44.98
N THR A 840 24.57 0.34 45.51
CA THR A 840 24.05 -0.25 46.77
C THR A 840 23.13 -1.45 46.54
N TYR A 841 22.70 -1.68 45.30
CA TYR A 841 21.89 -2.84 44.95
C TYR A 841 22.67 -4.14 45.17
N LYS A 842 22.02 -5.12 45.78
CA LYS A 842 22.58 -6.47 45.93
C LYS A 842 21.70 -7.49 45.20
N THR A 843 22.33 -8.34 44.41
CA THR A 843 21.68 -9.49 43.83
C THR A 843 21.18 -10.45 44.92
N PRO A 844 20.29 -11.39 44.65
CA PRO A 844 19.88 -12.43 45.58
C PRO A 844 21.04 -13.24 46.16
N ARG A 845 22.21 -13.26 45.47
CA ARG A 845 23.46 -13.89 45.92
C ARG A 845 24.36 -12.96 46.75
N GLY A 846 23.88 -11.74 47.06
CA GLY A 846 24.62 -10.77 47.89
C GLY A 846 25.71 -9.98 47.16
N GLN A 847 25.86 -10.15 45.85
CA GLN A 847 26.81 -9.39 45.03
C GLN A 847 26.34 -7.96 44.84
N SER A 848 27.19 -6.97 45.07
CA SER A 848 26.89 -5.57 44.78
C SER A 848 26.97 -5.31 43.28
N VAL A 849 25.94 -4.64 42.75
CA VAL A 849 25.84 -4.25 41.34
C VAL A 849 25.87 -2.73 41.23
N LYS A 850 26.72 -2.23 40.32
CA LYS A 850 26.78 -0.83 39.95
C LYS A 850 26.74 -0.74 38.42
N VAL A 851 25.74 0.01 37.90
CA VAL A 851 25.56 0.23 36.46
C VAL A 851 25.38 1.70 36.16
N PRO A 852 25.82 2.20 35.00
CA PRO A 852 25.55 3.59 34.63
C PRO A 852 24.05 3.78 34.28
N PRO A 853 23.47 4.95 34.54
CA PRO A 853 22.12 5.30 34.11
C PRO A 853 22.07 5.45 32.57
N LEU A 854 20.87 5.35 32.03
CA LEU A 854 20.61 5.73 30.64
C LEU A 854 20.45 7.25 30.55
N THR A 855 21.16 7.85 29.61
CA THR A 855 21.00 9.27 29.27
C THR A 855 19.72 9.51 28.46
N ASN A 856 19.24 10.75 28.38
CA ASN A 856 18.06 11.06 27.61
C ASN A 856 18.21 10.71 26.10
N PRO A 857 19.35 10.96 25.41
CA PRO A 857 19.54 10.49 24.05
C PRO A 857 19.46 8.95 23.91
N GLU A 858 19.98 8.21 24.87
CA GLU A 858 19.93 6.74 24.86
C GLU A 858 18.49 6.23 25.08
N LYS A 859 17.72 6.87 25.95
CA LYS A 859 16.28 6.58 26.12
C LYS A 859 15.53 6.80 24.81
N LEU A 860 15.81 7.91 24.12
CA LEU A 860 15.20 8.23 22.84
C LEU A 860 15.62 7.24 21.72
N THR A 861 16.81 6.65 21.81
CA THR A 861 17.24 5.58 20.92
C THR A 861 16.36 4.34 21.08
N PHE A 862 16.01 3.94 22.32
CA PHE A 862 15.04 2.85 22.54
C PHE A 862 13.66 3.19 21.98
N VAL A 863 13.18 4.42 22.17
CA VAL A 863 11.91 4.89 21.63
C VAL A 863 11.88 4.75 20.11
N ARG A 864 12.88 5.30 19.42
CA ARG A 864 13.00 5.21 17.96
C ARG A 864 13.06 3.78 17.47
N TRP A 865 13.82 2.93 18.15
CA TRP A 865 13.94 1.52 17.80
C TRP A 865 12.58 0.80 17.81
N ILE A 866 11.79 1.02 18.85
CA ILE A 866 10.44 0.42 18.93
C ILE A 866 9.51 1.02 17.87
N ASP A 867 9.55 2.33 17.68
CA ASP A 867 8.66 3.06 16.78
C ASP A 867 8.93 2.83 15.29
N ILE A 868 10.04 2.17 14.94
CA ILE A 868 10.34 1.70 13.57
C ILE A 868 10.28 0.18 13.44
N GLY A 869 9.70 -0.53 14.42
CA GLY A 869 9.41 -1.96 14.34
C GLY A 869 10.46 -2.88 14.94
N CYS A 870 11.32 -2.42 15.84
CA CYS A 870 12.35 -3.20 16.52
C CYS A 870 13.31 -3.91 15.55
N PRO A 871 13.91 -3.22 14.58
CA PRO A 871 14.76 -3.88 13.59
C PRO A 871 16.01 -4.53 14.23
N ILE A 872 16.31 -5.71 13.68
CA ILE A 872 17.48 -6.49 14.10
C ILE A 872 18.17 -7.07 12.86
N ASP A 873 19.47 -6.87 12.73
CA ASP A 873 20.23 -7.51 11.66
C ASP A 873 20.73 -8.88 12.08
N VAL A 874 20.11 -9.91 11.57
CA VAL A 874 20.42 -11.31 11.92
C VAL A 874 21.84 -11.73 11.57
N GLN A 875 22.44 -11.09 10.58
CA GLN A 875 23.78 -11.37 10.08
C GLN A 875 24.63 -10.10 10.12
N TYR A 876 24.58 -9.40 11.22
CA TYR A 876 25.31 -8.16 11.40
C TYR A 876 26.82 -8.40 11.25
N ASP A 877 27.33 -7.96 10.13
CA ASP A 877 28.75 -7.88 9.83
C ASP A 877 29.00 -6.53 9.13
N PRO A 878 29.65 -5.57 9.82
CA PRO A 878 29.94 -4.26 9.24
C PRO A 878 30.79 -4.30 7.97
N GLN A 879 31.52 -5.42 7.75
CA GLN A 879 32.35 -5.61 6.57
C GLN A 879 31.64 -6.40 5.45
N SER A 880 30.55 -7.05 5.78
CA SER A 880 29.77 -7.83 4.84
C SER A 880 28.79 -6.90 4.13
N ARG A 881 29.21 -6.34 3.01
CA ARG A 881 28.32 -5.51 2.18
C ARG A 881 27.10 -6.29 1.74
N GLY A 882 25.95 -5.68 1.86
CA GLY A 882 24.74 -6.17 1.25
C GLY A 882 23.90 -7.14 2.08
N ARG A 883 23.94 -7.06 3.42
CA ARG A 883 23.13 -7.92 4.28
C ARG A 883 22.46 -7.14 5.42
N GLY A 884 21.20 -7.48 5.70
CA GLY A 884 20.40 -6.93 6.76
C GLY A 884 20.11 -5.44 6.63
N TRP A 885 20.14 -4.73 7.73
CA TRP A 885 19.84 -3.29 7.79
C TRP A 885 20.92 -2.41 7.19
N LEU A 886 22.09 -2.93 6.93
CA LEU A 886 23.16 -2.22 6.23
C LEU A 886 23.02 -2.25 4.71
N LEU A 887 22.09 -3.07 4.20
CA LEU A 887 21.83 -3.21 2.78
C LEU A 887 20.99 -2.03 2.28
N ASP A 888 21.47 -1.40 1.21
CA ASP A 888 20.69 -0.47 0.39
C ASP A 888 20.24 -1.18 -0.90
N GLU A 889 18.94 -1.37 -1.05
CA GLU A 889 18.32 -1.91 -2.28
C GLU A 889 17.47 -0.86 -3.00
N GLY A 890 17.40 0.36 -2.44
CA GLY A 890 16.78 1.50 -3.07
C GLY A 890 17.57 1.93 -4.31
N ARG A 891 16.88 2.19 -5.41
CA ARG A 891 17.51 2.82 -6.57
C ARG A 891 17.52 4.33 -6.38
N PRO A 892 18.51 5.04 -6.88
CA PRO A 892 18.47 6.50 -6.94
C PRO A 892 17.20 7.01 -7.61
N THR A 893 16.62 8.07 -7.09
CA THR A 893 15.63 8.84 -7.85
C THR A 893 16.32 9.48 -9.04
N LEU A 894 15.81 9.21 -10.23
CA LEU A 894 16.31 9.79 -11.49
C LEU A 894 15.12 10.35 -12.27
N THR A 895 15.22 11.61 -12.68
CA THR A 895 14.20 12.26 -13.50
C THR A 895 14.84 12.98 -14.69
N MET A 896 14.11 13.09 -15.80
CA MET A 896 14.50 13.87 -16.97
C MET A 896 13.38 14.86 -17.28
N ALA A 897 13.65 16.14 -17.05
CA ALA A 897 12.70 17.21 -17.33
C ALA A 897 12.75 17.65 -18.79
N LEU A 898 13.94 17.68 -19.39
CA LEU A 898 14.14 18.04 -20.80
C LEU A 898 15.08 17.03 -21.46
N PRO A 899 14.76 16.55 -22.68
CA PRO A 899 13.49 16.74 -23.40
C PRO A 899 12.31 15.97 -22.79
N GLU A 900 11.10 16.45 -23.02
CA GLU A 900 9.89 15.71 -22.68
C GLU A 900 9.74 14.46 -23.57
N ALA A 901 9.03 13.45 -23.10
CA ALA A 901 8.71 12.26 -23.87
C ALA A 901 7.76 12.60 -25.04
N GLY A 902 8.01 12.01 -26.21
CA GLY A 902 7.17 12.22 -27.40
C GLY A 902 7.47 13.52 -28.12
N PRO A 903 6.49 14.17 -28.78
CA PRO A 903 6.71 15.36 -29.61
C PRO A 903 7.01 16.60 -28.76
N ASN A 904 8.14 17.29 -29.06
CA ASN A 904 8.53 18.58 -28.51
C ASN A 904 8.41 19.63 -29.60
N THR A 905 7.61 20.67 -29.36
CA THR A 905 7.39 21.76 -30.36
C THR A 905 8.43 22.88 -30.31
N LEU A 906 9.17 22.95 -29.21
CA LEU A 906 10.25 23.90 -29.03
C LEU A 906 11.61 23.25 -29.34
N PRO A 907 12.57 24.02 -29.89
CA PRO A 907 13.94 23.54 -30.07
C PRO A 907 14.54 23.06 -28.73
N LEU A 908 15.26 21.95 -28.76
CA LEU A 908 15.99 21.47 -27.58
C LEU A 908 17.21 22.36 -27.34
N SER A 909 17.16 23.20 -26.34
CA SER A 909 18.26 24.13 -25.97
C SER A 909 19.10 23.57 -24.80
N SER A 910 18.58 22.66 -24.02
CA SER A 910 19.32 21.99 -22.94
C SER A 910 18.76 20.59 -22.64
N ILE A 911 19.58 19.77 -22.02
CA ILE A 911 19.17 18.49 -21.42
C ILE A 911 19.23 18.67 -19.91
N LEU A 912 18.10 18.46 -19.21
CA LEU A 912 17.97 18.70 -17.78
C LEU A 912 17.51 17.43 -17.06
N ILE A 913 18.34 16.97 -16.11
CA ILE A 913 18.05 15.80 -15.28
C ILE A 913 18.14 16.15 -13.80
N GLY A 914 17.43 15.40 -12.99
CA GLY A 914 17.56 15.42 -11.53
C GLY A 914 17.91 14.04 -11.00
N MET A 915 18.81 14.00 -10.02
CA MET A 915 19.25 12.73 -9.41
C MET A 915 19.41 12.89 -7.91
N HIS A 916 18.97 11.91 -7.15
CA HIS A 916 19.15 11.90 -5.70
C HIS A 916 19.13 10.47 -5.17
N ASP A 917 19.97 10.24 -4.18
CA ASP A 917 19.89 9.06 -3.34
C ASP A 917 19.98 9.48 -1.87
N TYR A 918 19.03 9.00 -1.07
CA TYR A 918 18.90 9.40 0.34
C TYR A 918 19.56 8.42 1.32
N LEU A 919 19.99 7.24 0.84
CA LEU A 919 20.59 6.21 1.69
C LEU A 919 22.12 6.25 1.63
N THR A 920 22.70 5.58 0.65
CA THR A 920 24.15 5.48 0.50
C THR A 920 24.77 6.66 -0.25
N GLY A 921 23.95 7.42 -0.94
CA GLY A 921 24.35 8.55 -1.75
C GLY A 921 24.73 8.17 -3.18
N LEU A 922 24.65 9.14 -4.09
CA LEU A 922 24.95 8.94 -5.50
C LEU A 922 26.45 8.65 -5.74
N ASP A 923 26.72 7.72 -6.64
CA ASP A 923 27.97 7.59 -7.36
C ASP A 923 27.88 8.42 -8.64
N VAL A 924 28.21 9.72 -8.55
CA VAL A 924 28.10 10.65 -9.68
C VAL A 924 29.04 10.29 -10.83
N GLU A 925 30.17 9.61 -10.55
CA GLU A 925 31.11 9.14 -11.60
C GLU A 925 30.46 8.04 -12.47
N SER A 926 29.47 7.36 -11.98
CA SER A 926 28.71 6.34 -12.72
C SER A 926 27.69 6.93 -13.72
N LEU A 927 27.48 8.26 -13.72
CA LEU A 927 26.52 8.90 -14.61
C LEU A 927 26.85 8.61 -16.07
N SER A 928 25.89 8.10 -16.80
CA SER A 928 25.98 7.85 -18.23
C SER A 928 24.77 8.43 -18.94
N ILE A 929 25.02 9.25 -19.96
CA ILE A 929 23.99 9.86 -20.79
C ILE A 929 24.42 9.66 -22.24
N VAL A 930 23.66 8.86 -22.98
CA VAL A 930 23.99 8.47 -24.35
C VAL A 930 22.81 8.80 -25.26
N ALA A 931 23.10 9.56 -26.34
CA ALA A 931 22.14 9.86 -27.39
C ALA A 931 22.36 8.96 -28.62
N ASP A 932 21.29 8.66 -29.37
CA ASP A 932 21.35 7.99 -30.67
C ASP A 932 21.52 8.97 -31.85
N PHE A 933 21.64 10.27 -31.58
CA PHE A 933 21.85 11.34 -32.51
C PHE A 933 23.03 12.20 -32.06
N GLU A 934 23.57 13.04 -32.97
CA GLU A 934 24.65 13.96 -32.65
C GLU A 934 24.14 15.12 -31.78
N VAL A 935 24.83 15.39 -30.66
CA VAL A 935 24.49 16.48 -29.73
C VAL A 935 25.74 17.35 -29.53
N ASP A 936 25.66 18.58 -30.00
CA ASP A 936 26.73 19.62 -29.80
C ASP A 936 28.13 19.11 -30.11
N GLY A 937 28.26 18.41 -31.26
CA GLY A 937 29.52 17.85 -31.75
C GLY A 937 29.95 16.53 -31.10
N VAL A 938 29.15 16.00 -30.16
CA VAL A 938 29.37 14.65 -29.59
C VAL A 938 28.65 13.62 -30.46
N ARG A 939 29.35 12.57 -30.84
CA ARG A 939 28.81 11.53 -31.75
C ARG A 939 27.76 10.67 -31.09
N PRO A 940 26.81 10.12 -31.87
CA PRO A 940 25.89 9.12 -31.37
C PRO A 940 26.62 7.95 -30.65
N GLY A 941 26.13 7.55 -29.51
CA GLY A 941 26.71 6.45 -28.71
C GLY A 941 27.82 6.89 -27.73
N GLU A 942 28.32 8.12 -27.82
CA GLU A 942 29.30 8.62 -26.85
C GLU A 942 28.60 9.19 -25.59
N ASN A 943 29.29 9.09 -24.43
CA ASN A 943 28.74 9.55 -23.16
C ASN A 943 28.84 11.05 -23.00
N LEU A 944 27.72 11.72 -22.83
CA LEU A 944 27.57 13.16 -22.65
C LEU A 944 27.80 13.64 -21.21
N ALA A 945 27.96 12.75 -20.23
CA ALA A 945 27.95 13.12 -18.81
C ALA A 945 28.96 14.21 -18.44
N ALA A 946 30.14 14.21 -19.07
CA ALA A 946 31.18 15.22 -18.87
C ALA A 946 30.78 16.65 -19.29
N LYS A 947 29.71 16.81 -20.08
CA LYS A 947 29.17 18.10 -20.50
C LYS A 947 28.18 18.71 -19.51
N PHE A 948 27.70 17.92 -18.58
CA PHE A 948 26.70 18.35 -17.61
C PHE A 948 27.31 19.13 -16.47
N GLN A 949 26.62 20.18 -16.05
CA GLN A 949 26.97 20.99 -14.89
C GLN A 949 25.96 20.73 -13.77
N ALA A 950 26.47 20.54 -12.55
CA ALA A 950 25.65 20.42 -11.37
C ALA A 950 24.98 21.75 -11.02
N LEU A 951 23.69 21.73 -10.76
CA LEU A 951 22.88 22.84 -10.31
C LEU A 951 22.38 22.62 -8.88
N PRO A 952 22.03 23.67 -8.15
CA PRO A 952 21.39 23.51 -6.83
C PRO A 952 20.12 22.66 -6.90
N GLY A 953 19.85 21.88 -5.83
CA GLY A 953 18.65 21.03 -5.76
C GLY A 953 18.77 19.71 -6.47
N SER A 954 19.98 19.13 -6.51
CA SER A 954 20.24 17.79 -7.07
C SER A 954 19.86 17.68 -8.56
N ARG A 955 20.21 18.70 -9.33
CA ARG A 955 19.95 18.79 -10.76
C ARG A 955 21.25 18.88 -11.55
N TRP A 956 21.23 18.45 -12.79
CA TRP A 956 22.34 18.55 -13.74
C TRP A 956 21.81 19.00 -15.09
N GLU A 957 22.49 19.97 -15.71
CA GLU A 957 22.08 20.52 -16.98
C GLU A 957 23.25 20.55 -17.97
N PHE A 958 22.96 20.18 -19.20
CA PHE A 958 23.82 20.43 -20.33
C PHE A 958 23.12 21.44 -21.26
N VAL A 959 23.59 22.68 -21.30
CA VAL A 959 23.12 23.73 -22.21
C VAL A 959 23.81 23.56 -23.55
N LEU A 960 23.07 23.41 -24.64
CA LEU A 960 23.58 23.18 -25.96
C LEU A 960 24.10 24.50 -26.55
N SER A 961 25.25 24.45 -27.19
CA SER A 961 25.80 25.64 -27.91
C SER A 961 24.94 26.03 -29.10
N MET A 962 24.32 25.06 -29.75
CA MET A 962 23.32 25.24 -30.81
C MET A 962 22.06 24.40 -30.50
N PRO A 963 20.92 25.03 -30.35
CA PRO A 963 19.67 24.30 -30.14
C PRO A 963 19.33 23.35 -31.29
N VAL A 964 18.90 22.14 -31.00
CA VAL A 964 18.39 21.20 -31.99
C VAL A 964 16.98 21.63 -32.38
N ALA A 965 16.82 22.19 -33.58
CA ALA A 965 15.58 22.79 -34.06
C ALA A 965 14.61 21.74 -34.68
N GLN A 966 15.17 20.65 -35.23
CA GLN A 966 14.37 19.58 -35.83
C GLN A 966 15.05 18.25 -35.63
N LEU A 967 14.28 17.26 -35.19
CA LEU A 967 14.67 15.87 -35.00
C LEU A 967 13.44 14.97 -35.11
N ASP A 968 13.39 14.18 -36.18
CA ASP A 968 12.23 13.32 -36.41
C ASP A 968 12.09 12.22 -35.34
N HIS A 969 13.23 11.71 -34.85
CA HIS A 969 13.34 10.75 -33.77
C HIS A 969 14.66 10.92 -33.03
N GLY A 970 14.63 10.96 -31.71
CA GLY A 970 15.81 10.93 -30.87
C GLY A 970 15.55 10.05 -29.66
N GLU A 971 16.60 9.40 -29.21
CA GLU A 971 16.59 8.60 -28.00
C GLU A 971 17.74 9.00 -27.07
N LEU A 972 17.42 9.22 -25.80
CA LEU A 972 18.38 9.41 -24.72
C LEU A 972 18.30 8.25 -23.72
N ASN A 973 19.45 7.64 -23.44
CA ASN A 973 19.61 6.65 -22.39
C ASN A 973 20.41 7.28 -21.25
N VAL A 974 19.79 7.43 -20.09
CA VAL A 974 20.39 7.99 -18.88
C VAL A 974 20.42 6.94 -17.80
N SER A 975 21.55 6.77 -17.13
CA SER A 975 21.67 5.91 -15.97
C SER A 975 22.63 6.46 -14.93
N VAL A 976 22.37 6.17 -13.68
CA VAL A 976 23.21 6.52 -12.54
C VAL A 976 23.11 5.42 -11.48
N LYS A 977 24.17 5.26 -10.71
CA LYS A 977 24.23 4.34 -9.57
C LYS A 977 24.28 5.10 -8.25
N ASP A 978 23.83 4.46 -7.20
CA ASP A 978 24.27 4.81 -5.84
C ASP A 978 25.66 4.22 -5.53
N ARG A 979 26.16 4.52 -4.35
CA ARG A 979 27.47 4.01 -3.91
C ARG A 979 27.49 2.52 -3.61
N GLN A 980 26.33 1.90 -3.47
CA GLN A 980 26.21 0.45 -3.33
C GLN A 980 26.09 -0.27 -4.67
N GLY A 981 25.81 0.47 -5.74
CA GLY A 981 25.72 -0.02 -7.11
C GLY A 981 24.32 -0.30 -7.60
N ASN A 982 23.25 0.10 -6.87
CA ASN A 982 21.89 0.06 -7.39
C ASN A 982 21.75 1.07 -8.51
N ILE A 983 21.12 0.67 -9.61
CA ILE A 983 21.07 1.47 -10.84
C ILE A 983 19.67 1.96 -11.15
N ALA A 984 19.53 3.29 -11.32
CA ALA A 984 18.37 3.91 -11.95
C ALA A 984 18.65 4.17 -13.43
N LYS A 985 17.62 4.01 -14.28
CA LYS A 985 17.74 4.18 -15.71
C LYS A 985 16.47 4.79 -16.30
N ILE A 986 16.65 5.76 -17.21
CA ILE A 986 15.60 6.31 -18.07
C ILE A 986 16.00 6.09 -19.51
N LYS A 987 15.07 5.58 -20.31
CA LYS A 987 15.15 5.55 -21.76
C LYS A 987 14.08 6.48 -22.31
N ARG A 988 14.48 7.61 -22.91
CA ARG A 988 13.60 8.66 -23.38
C ARG A 988 13.61 8.75 -24.88
N SER A 989 12.47 8.45 -25.51
CA SER A 989 12.26 8.64 -26.95
C SER A 989 11.42 9.89 -27.19
N PHE A 990 11.84 10.74 -28.12
CA PHE A 990 11.19 12.00 -28.39
C PHE A 990 11.43 12.46 -29.87
N SER A 991 10.71 13.51 -30.27
CA SER A 991 10.96 14.24 -31.51
C SER A 991 10.95 15.73 -31.25
N ILE A 992 11.57 16.52 -32.16
CA ILE A 992 11.61 17.97 -32.08
C ILE A 992 11.15 18.51 -33.42
N GLY A 993 10.24 19.42 -33.42
CA GLY A 993 9.74 20.05 -34.64
C GLY A 993 8.33 20.63 -34.45
N PRO A 994 7.82 21.36 -35.46
CA PRO A 994 6.46 21.88 -35.39
C PRO A 994 5.47 20.70 -35.23
N ALA A 995 4.44 20.90 -34.42
CA ALA A 995 3.40 19.89 -34.24
C ALA A 995 2.90 19.43 -35.62
N ALA A 996 2.93 18.13 -35.86
CA ALA A 996 2.32 17.59 -37.06
C ALA A 996 0.85 18.03 -37.09
N LYS A 997 0.46 18.74 -38.18
CA LYS A 997 -0.91 19.25 -38.37
C LYS A 997 -1.92 18.11 -38.46
#